data_111d976a4cfd7ea18c4acfdeb10ccd33
#
_entry.id   111d976a4cfd7ea18c4acfdeb10ccd33
#
_cell.length_a   1.000
_cell.length_b   1.000
_cell.length_c   1.000
_cell.angle_alpha   90.00
_cell.angle_beta   90.00
_cell.angle_gamma   90.00
#
_symmetry.space_group_name_H-M   'P 1'
#
loop_
_entity.id
_entity.type
_entity.pdbx_description
1 polymer ?
#
loop_
_entity_poly.entity_id
_entity_poly.type
_entity_poly.pdbx_seq_one_letter_code
_entity_poly.pdbx_strand_id
1 'polypeptide(L)'
;MANKNYYIFANKPKGEYDNSIWDTNNILVTKKYYIDSTLGLVDKPKVGDVIIFKEFVTKIYWGEAIISSINKVSTGKDSSAICYDIIEVKKWLYNVDTDGLYEYLSKKDTRNRIVAIIKKDYDIIKQEMEDKNVLSIKRQEELVNLWNSYKSIQKEDLDQIDKEYQNITTDFNFYKNKIDNSSFSLDDYTNVLYKTDGKQGGYLCNFLERTTRRVFGSSKPGNATNFEVKLNKDGHTYTIKQHLQRGEKEGNVDKDIASTFFNDTIKDIFSTIVSNDNVESKIEFIETLGHYSARQVLRKLLVIAHPFNFINIYSDDVINELYEEFIGGNHNSNLEKNEALTNLFVKLFSLDNTTFIDRFLLSRFLWNYANTKGIADENSPNVILYGPPGTGKTYQVTNSLDFVCQADKTRYEMLQFHPSFTYEDFIEGIKPKGVKDGNIQFELVDGVFKLFCKRAKQECLDAIRENRDVKPYYFVVDEINRANLSSVFGETLSRLEKDYRHDVVNNDTSNLIKTQYSSLIEQLPEDKKNELAYELIDGQAYFGVPTNVYFIGMMNDVDKSIDTFDLALRRRFKWIRKDCDYNVILDETKRKKGDDFLNIEEYVTASEKLNVYISQSLGLGKSYEFGHSFFMKMKDLAKRPSISENNIKQLFNLYLKPTLKEYLRALYPESELDAKLDIALNTFKEPFSKKQK
;
A
#
# COMPACT_ATOMS: atom_id res chain seq x y z
N MET A 1 0.57 14.32 38.01
CA MET A 1 -0.32 13.27 37.50
C MET A 1 -1.16 12.78 38.67
N ALA A 2 -2.48 12.86 38.58
CA ALA A 2 -3.36 12.30 39.61
C ALA A 2 -3.15 10.79 39.65
N ASN A 3 -3.02 10.22 40.88
CA ASN A 3 -2.93 8.76 41.04
C ASN A 3 -4.22 8.11 40.52
N LYS A 4 -4.14 7.46 39.36
CA LYS A 4 -5.24 6.66 38.80
C LYS A 4 -5.31 5.32 39.51
N ASN A 5 -6.50 4.88 39.89
CA ASN A 5 -6.74 3.53 40.38
C ASN A 5 -7.22 2.67 39.20
N TYR A 6 -7.06 1.36 39.34
CA TYR A 6 -7.37 0.36 38.33
C TYR A 6 -8.38 -0.63 38.86
N TYR A 7 -9.38 -0.97 38.01
CA TYR A 7 -10.45 -1.87 38.41
C TYR A 7 -10.77 -2.87 37.30
N ILE A 8 -11.16 -4.08 37.66
CA ILE A 8 -11.75 -5.06 36.74
C ILE A 8 -13.27 -4.99 36.89
N PHE A 9 -13.97 -4.76 35.77
CA PHE A 9 -15.43 -4.79 35.69
C PHE A 9 -15.85 -6.07 34.95
N ALA A 10 -16.53 -6.98 35.67
CA ALA A 10 -17.00 -8.22 35.10
C ALA A 10 -18.39 -8.04 34.43
N ASN A 11 -18.51 -8.43 33.18
CA ASN A 11 -19.76 -8.44 32.41
C ASN A 11 -20.15 -9.87 31.98
N LYS A 12 -21.38 -10.06 31.49
CA LYS A 12 -21.87 -11.35 31.01
C LYS A 12 -21.91 -11.38 29.48
N PRO A 13 -21.74 -12.56 28.85
CA PRO A 13 -21.85 -12.72 27.43
C PRO A 13 -23.28 -12.49 26.93
N LYS A 14 -23.40 -12.12 25.64
CA LYS A 14 -24.67 -11.88 24.95
C LYS A 14 -25.54 -13.15 24.98
N GLY A 15 -26.77 -13.03 25.45
CA GLY A 15 -27.79 -14.09 25.36
C GLY A 15 -28.12 -14.84 26.63
N GLU A 16 -27.42 -14.64 27.76
CA GLU A 16 -27.77 -15.28 29.04
C GLU A 16 -28.91 -14.63 29.83
N TYR A 17 -29.31 -13.38 29.46
CA TYR A 17 -30.40 -12.63 30.13
C TYR A 17 -31.14 -11.72 29.16
N ASP A 18 -32.47 -11.60 29.37
CA ASP A 18 -33.37 -10.72 28.60
C ASP A 18 -33.05 -9.21 28.73
N ASN A 19 -32.20 -8.81 29.65
CA ASN A 19 -31.75 -7.43 29.85
C ASN A 19 -30.28 -7.31 29.49
N SER A 20 -30.01 -6.89 28.26
CA SER A 20 -28.69 -6.72 27.65
C SER A 20 -27.82 -5.58 28.21
N ILE A 21 -28.20 -4.94 29.31
CA ILE A 21 -27.45 -3.81 29.88
C ILE A 21 -26.04 -4.18 30.38
N TRP A 22 -25.75 -5.45 30.55
CA TRP A 22 -24.43 -5.96 30.95
C TRP A 22 -23.68 -6.69 29.83
N ASP A 23 -24.22 -6.72 28.62
CA ASP A 23 -23.50 -7.34 27.52
C ASP A 23 -22.43 -6.40 26.93
N THR A 24 -21.41 -6.99 26.32
CA THR A 24 -20.29 -6.28 25.72
C THR A 24 -20.75 -5.27 24.66
N ASN A 25 -21.70 -5.62 23.81
CA ASN A 25 -22.18 -4.75 22.75
C ASN A 25 -22.93 -3.54 23.30
N ASN A 26 -23.77 -3.76 24.34
CA ASN A 26 -24.48 -2.66 24.98
C ASN A 26 -23.50 -1.67 25.64
N ILE A 27 -22.47 -2.16 26.33
CA ILE A 27 -21.43 -1.33 26.93
C ILE A 27 -20.72 -0.50 25.85
N LEU A 28 -20.36 -1.10 24.73
CA LEU A 28 -19.68 -0.43 23.60
C LEU A 28 -20.55 0.65 22.96
N VAL A 29 -21.84 0.42 22.81
CA VAL A 29 -22.78 1.35 22.17
C VAL A 29 -23.21 2.46 23.13
N THR A 30 -23.66 2.10 24.33
CA THR A 30 -24.23 3.07 25.29
C THR A 30 -23.17 3.84 26.06
N LYS A 31 -21.93 3.37 26.09
CA LYS A 31 -20.86 3.89 26.94
C LYS A 31 -21.24 3.93 28.43
N LYS A 32 -21.99 2.92 28.89
CA LYS A 32 -22.49 2.80 30.26
C LYS A 32 -22.26 1.41 30.80
N TYR A 33 -21.88 1.33 32.07
CA TYR A 33 -21.81 0.10 32.84
C TYR A 33 -22.67 0.21 34.08
N TYR A 34 -23.49 -0.80 34.35
CA TYR A 34 -24.44 -0.80 35.44
C TYR A 34 -24.07 -1.86 36.48
N ILE A 35 -24.26 -1.50 37.77
CA ILE A 35 -24.13 -2.43 38.89
C ILE A 35 -25.30 -2.25 39.82
N ASP A 36 -25.81 -3.37 40.38
CA ASP A 36 -26.89 -3.33 41.36
C ASP A 36 -26.43 -2.58 42.63
N SER A 37 -27.19 -1.58 43.05
CA SER A 37 -26.86 -0.74 44.20
C SER A 37 -26.94 -1.48 45.54
N THR A 38 -27.58 -2.65 45.59
CA THR A 38 -27.69 -3.49 46.79
C THR A 38 -26.43 -4.34 47.02
N LEU A 39 -25.59 -4.51 46.02
CA LEU A 39 -24.31 -5.20 46.17
C LEU A 39 -23.35 -4.30 46.96
N GLY A 40 -22.98 -4.71 48.14
CA GLY A 40 -21.95 -4.06 48.95
C GLY A 40 -20.62 -4.08 48.19
N LEU A 41 -20.25 -2.94 47.58
CA LEU A 41 -18.97 -2.79 46.92
C LEU A 41 -17.88 -2.59 47.97
N VAL A 42 -16.94 -3.53 48.01
CA VAL A 42 -15.72 -3.41 48.84
C VAL A 42 -14.83 -2.29 48.29
N ASP A 43 -14.78 -2.17 46.98
CA ASP A 43 -14.00 -1.16 46.26
C ASP A 43 -14.95 -0.20 45.51
N LYS A 44 -14.76 1.11 45.67
CA LYS A 44 -15.61 2.16 45.09
C LYS A 44 -14.80 2.95 44.07
N PRO A 45 -14.95 2.65 42.75
CA PRO A 45 -14.30 3.42 41.66
C PRO A 45 -14.74 4.88 41.67
N LYS A 46 -13.86 5.79 41.24
CA LYS A 46 -14.07 7.22 41.15
C LYS A 46 -13.94 7.69 39.69
N VAL A 47 -14.42 8.87 39.42
CA VAL A 47 -14.21 9.54 38.12
C VAL A 47 -12.72 9.70 37.85
N GLY A 48 -12.30 9.33 36.67
CA GLY A 48 -10.90 9.30 36.21
C GLY A 48 -10.16 7.97 36.42
N ASP A 49 -10.76 7.02 37.13
CA ASP A 49 -10.17 5.69 37.30
C ASP A 49 -10.26 4.87 35.98
N VAL A 50 -9.29 3.99 35.79
CA VAL A 50 -9.20 3.09 34.63
C VAL A 50 -9.88 1.77 34.97
N ILE A 51 -10.72 1.28 34.06
CA ILE A 51 -11.38 -0.02 34.19
C ILE A 51 -10.95 -0.96 33.07
N ILE A 52 -10.83 -2.25 33.39
CA ILE A 52 -10.67 -3.33 32.42
C ILE A 52 -11.94 -4.18 32.46
N PHE A 53 -12.49 -4.46 31.29
CA PHE A 53 -13.66 -5.30 31.16
C PHE A 53 -13.28 -6.78 31.11
N LYS A 54 -13.95 -7.59 31.91
CA LYS A 54 -13.80 -9.04 31.93
C LYS A 54 -15.14 -9.71 31.74
N GLU A 55 -15.23 -10.64 30.82
CA GLU A 55 -16.41 -11.49 30.67
C GLU A 55 -16.44 -12.57 31.77
N PHE A 56 -17.55 -12.64 32.49
CA PHE A 56 -17.63 -13.44 33.71
C PHE A 56 -17.60 -14.95 33.45
N VAL A 57 -18.25 -15.41 32.39
CA VAL A 57 -18.37 -16.85 32.08
C VAL A 57 -17.10 -17.37 31.43
N THR A 58 -16.64 -16.71 30.40
CA THR A 58 -15.43 -17.09 29.63
C THR A 58 -14.14 -16.72 30.34
N LYS A 59 -14.21 -15.84 31.35
CA LYS A 59 -13.06 -15.27 32.07
C LYS A 59 -12.05 -14.53 31.20
N ILE A 60 -12.50 -13.98 30.09
CA ILE A 60 -11.67 -13.28 29.13
C ILE A 60 -11.70 -11.78 29.38
N TYR A 61 -10.54 -11.12 29.40
CA TYR A 61 -10.42 -9.66 29.34
C TYR A 61 -10.55 -9.18 27.89
N TRP A 62 -11.41 -8.18 27.64
CA TRP A 62 -11.74 -7.79 26.26
C TRP A 62 -11.59 -6.30 25.94
N GLY A 63 -11.35 -5.45 26.92
CA GLY A 63 -11.22 -4.02 26.68
C GLY A 63 -10.95 -3.19 27.94
N GLU A 64 -10.78 -1.90 27.72
CA GLU A 64 -10.55 -0.91 28.79
C GLU A 64 -11.34 0.38 28.56
N ALA A 65 -11.55 1.18 29.60
CA ALA A 65 -12.18 2.50 29.53
C ALA A 65 -11.81 3.36 30.75
N ILE A 66 -12.20 4.64 30.69
CA ILE A 66 -12.08 5.59 31.82
C ILE A 66 -13.47 5.98 32.30
N ILE A 67 -13.67 6.05 33.59
CA ILE A 67 -14.93 6.50 34.19
C ILE A 67 -15.04 8.01 34.07
N SER A 68 -16.12 8.50 33.43
CA SER A 68 -16.39 9.93 33.27
C SER A 68 -17.39 10.47 34.28
N SER A 69 -18.39 9.68 34.67
CA SER A 69 -19.36 10.03 35.71
C SER A 69 -19.96 8.82 36.42
N ILE A 70 -20.53 9.01 37.58
CA ILE A 70 -21.14 7.97 38.38
C ILE A 70 -22.53 8.45 38.85
N ASN A 71 -23.58 7.73 38.46
CA ASN A 71 -24.96 8.13 38.70
C ASN A 71 -25.76 6.97 39.34
N LYS A 72 -26.71 7.28 40.22
CA LYS A 72 -27.73 6.31 40.66
C LYS A 72 -28.91 6.34 39.70
N VAL A 73 -29.31 5.21 39.21
CA VAL A 73 -30.40 5.08 38.23
C VAL A 73 -31.44 4.08 38.73
N SER A 74 -32.72 4.36 38.62
CA SER A 74 -33.79 3.41 38.86
C SER A 74 -33.91 2.42 37.69
N THR A 75 -33.89 1.13 37.99
CA THR A 75 -33.93 0.06 36.99
C THR A 75 -35.25 -0.71 36.92
N GLY A 76 -36.30 -0.20 37.61
CA GLY A 76 -37.64 -0.80 37.67
C GLY A 76 -38.28 -0.70 39.05
N LYS A 77 -39.45 -1.33 39.26
CA LYS A 77 -40.15 -1.29 40.55
C LYS A 77 -39.21 -1.82 41.63
N ASP A 78 -38.82 -0.94 42.54
CA ASP A 78 -38.01 -1.21 43.77
C ASP A 78 -36.54 -1.59 43.56
N SER A 79 -35.96 -1.43 42.37
CA SER A 79 -34.54 -1.66 42.15
C SER A 79 -33.81 -0.42 41.69
N SER A 80 -32.58 -0.22 42.20
CA SER A 80 -31.68 0.85 41.76
C SER A 80 -30.31 0.31 41.39
N ALA A 81 -29.68 0.89 40.38
CA ALA A 81 -28.33 0.56 39.95
C ALA A 81 -27.41 1.78 40.02
N ILE A 82 -26.12 1.53 40.21
CA ILE A 82 -25.09 2.53 39.99
C ILE A 82 -24.69 2.43 38.51
N CYS A 83 -24.85 3.53 37.78
CA CYS A 83 -24.43 3.67 36.38
C CYS A 83 -23.09 4.38 36.33
N TYR A 84 -22.10 3.73 35.73
CA TYR A 84 -20.82 4.34 35.38
C TYR A 84 -20.90 4.77 33.92
N ASP A 85 -20.89 6.06 33.66
CA ASP A 85 -20.66 6.57 32.33
C ASP A 85 -19.16 6.48 32.04
N ILE A 86 -18.79 5.97 30.89
CA ILE A 86 -17.41 5.67 30.52
C ILE A 86 -17.03 6.37 29.23
N ILE A 87 -15.78 6.79 29.13
CA ILE A 87 -15.18 7.41 27.95
C ILE A 87 -13.94 6.63 27.56
N GLU A 88 -13.42 6.92 26.40
CA GLU A 88 -12.22 6.23 25.87
C GLU A 88 -12.36 4.70 25.90
N VAL A 89 -13.56 4.20 25.57
CA VAL A 89 -13.79 2.76 25.52
C VAL A 89 -13.01 2.15 24.39
N LYS A 90 -12.07 1.28 24.72
CA LYS A 90 -11.24 0.54 23.78
C LYS A 90 -11.56 -0.94 23.88
N LYS A 91 -12.09 -1.51 22.81
CA LYS A 91 -12.19 -2.97 22.67
C LYS A 91 -10.85 -3.50 22.16
N TRP A 92 -10.28 -4.46 22.87
CA TRP A 92 -9.02 -5.05 22.43
C TRP A 92 -9.22 -5.93 21.20
N LEU A 93 -8.25 -5.93 20.32
CA LEU A 93 -8.29 -6.72 19.09
C LEU A 93 -8.32 -8.22 19.37
N TYR A 94 -7.52 -8.63 20.36
CA TYR A 94 -7.51 -9.98 20.88
C TYR A 94 -7.86 -9.98 22.37
N ASN A 95 -8.61 -10.99 22.76
CA ASN A 95 -8.99 -11.16 24.14
C ASN A 95 -7.87 -11.89 24.90
N VAL A 96 -7.66 -11.53 26.16
CA VAL A 96 -6.68 -12.16 27.03
C VAL A 96 -7.37 -13.19 27.93
N ASP A 97 -6.98 -14.46 27.78
CA ASP A 97 -7.44 -15.53 28.67
C ASP A 97 -6.74 -15.42 30.04
N THR A 98 -7.49 -15.65 31.10
CA THR A 98 -6.97 -15.53 32.46
C THR A 98 -6.26 -16.77 32.98
N ASP A 99 -6.44 -17.93 32.34
CA ASP A 99 -5.92 -19.18 32.90
C ASP A 99 -4.39 -19.20 33.00
N GLY A 100 -3.68 -18.58 32.06
CA GLY A 100 -2.23 -18.40 32.09
C GLY A 100 -1.74 -17.25 32.99
N LEU A 101 -2.59 -16.27 33.30
CA LEU A 101 -2.20 -15.07 34.05
C LEU A 101 -2.36 -15.20 35.58
N TYR A 102 -3.15 -16.17 36.05
CA TYR A 102 -3.48 -16.29 37.49
C TYR A 102 -2.27 -16.44 38.40
N GLU A 103 -1.17 -16.99 37.90
CA GLU A 103 0.06 -17.14 38.71
C GLU A 103 0.78 -15.82 38.99
N TYR A 104 0.57 -14.83 38.12
CA TYR A 104 1.27 -13.54 38.12
C TYR A 104 0.45 -12.42 38.77
N LEU A 105 -0.88 -12.56 38.84
CA LEU A 105 -1.75 -11.54 39.43
C LEU A 105 -1.80 -11.57 40.93
N SER A 106 -1.73 -10.41 41.56
CA SER A 106 -1.81 -10.27 43.01
C SER A 106 -3.19 -10.58 43.60
N LYS A 107 -4.26 -10.39 42.80
CA LYS A 107 -5.65 -10.76 43.17
C LYS A 107 -6.22 -11.73 42.13
N LYS A 108 -6.51 -12.95 42.58
CA LYS A 108 -7.00 -14.06 41.76
C LYS A 108 -8.53 -14.24 41.79
N ASP A 109 -9.21 -13.72 42.81
CA ASP A 109 -10.65 -13.92 43.00
C ASP A 109 -11.45 -12.76 42.42
N THR A 110 -12.26 -13.06 41.42
CA THR A 110 -13.14 -12.10 40.71
C THR A 110 -14.62 -12.45 40.87
N ARG A 111 -15.00 -13.09 42.01
CA ARG A 111 -16.43 -13.33 42.32
C ARG A 111 -17.22 -12.03 42.44
N ASN A 112 -16.57 -10.92 42.77
CA ASN A 112 -17.18 -9.61 42.79
C ASN A 112 -17.18 -9.00 41.38
N ARG A 113 -18.25 -8.30 41.01
CA ARG A 113 -18.41 -7.66 39.70
C ARG A 113 -17.44 -6.50 39.46
N ILE A 114 -16.94 -5.88 40.52
CA ILE A 114 -15.92 -4.84 40.50
C ILE A 114 -14.83 -5.22 41.50
N VAL A 115 -13.60 -5.27 41.03
CA VAL A 115 -12.42 -5.59 41.86
C VAL A 115 -11.34 -4.55 41.57
N ALA A 116 -10.86 -3.90 42.61
CA ALA A 116 -9.68 -3.05 42.50
C ALA A 116 -8.43 -3.92 42.32
N ILE A 117 -7.58 -3.50 41.38
CA ILE A 117 -6.28 -4.11 41.13
C ILE A 117 -5.15 -3.08 41.27
N ILE A 118 -3.98 -3.53 41.63
CA ILE A 118 -2.80 -2.65 41.63
C ILE A 118 -2.32 -2.40 40.20
N LYS A 119 -1.60 -1.29 40.01
CA LYS A 119 -1.05 -0.93 38.68
C LYS A 119 -0.23 -2.07 38.06
N LYS A 120 0.52 -2.81 38.88
CA LYS A 120 1.32 -3.96 38.41
C LYS A 120 0.44 -5.04 37.73
N ASP A 121 -0.73 -5.36 38.30
CA ASP A 121 -1.65 -6.35 37.72
C ASP A 121 -2.24 -5.84 36.43
N TYR A 122 -2.59 -4.54 36.36
CA TYR A 122 -3.02 -3.88 35.13
C TYR A 122 -1.93 -3.97 34.06
N ASP A 123 -0.69 -3.63 34.41
CA ASP A 123 0.43 -3.64 33.46
C ASP A 123 0.70 -5.07 32.94
N ILE A 124 0.56 -6.12 33.80
CA ILE A 124 0.69 -7.53 33.38
C ILE A 124 -0.40 -7.93 32.39
N ILE A 125 -1.67 -7.60 32.65
CA ILE A 125 -2.78 -7.92 31.76
C ILE A 125 -2.59 -7.20 30.43
N LYS A 126 -2.13 -5.95 30.49
CA LYS A 126 -1.89 -5.14 29.29
C LYS A 126 -0.70 -5.64 28.48
N GLN A 127 0.38 -6.03 29.15
CA GLN A 127 1.54 -6.63 28.49
C GLN A 127 1.18 -7.94 27.79
N GLU A 128 0.43 -8.83 28.45
CA GLU A 128 -0.03 -10.07 27.83
C GLU A 128 -0.95 -9.83 26.63
N MET A 129 -1.77 -8.77 26.66
CA MET A 129 -2.57 -8.34 25.53
C MET A 129 -1.68 -7.84 24.38
N GLU A 130 -0.64 -7.07 24.70
CA GLU A 130 0.33 -6.54 23.73
C GLU A 130 1.18 -7.65 23.14
N ASP A 131 1.60 -8.63 23.92
CA ASP A 131 2.38 -9.80 23.47
C ASP A 131 1.57 -10.73 22.56
N LYS A 132 0.27 -10.87 22.81
CA LYS A 132 -0.67 -11.61 21.92
C LYS A 132 -1.10 -10.82 20.71
N ASN A 133 -1.05 -9.50 20.77
CA ASN A 133 -1.33 -8.62 19.66
C ASN A 133 -0.01 -8.14 19.05
N VAL A 134 0.32 -8.58 17.88
CA VAL A 134 1.41 -8.03 17.07
C VAL A 134 1.24 -6.52 16.86
N LEU A 135 0.00 -6.02 16.98
CA LEU A 135 -0.35 -4.60 16.88
C LEU A 135 -0.62 -3.99 18.25
N SER A 136 0.25 -3.09 18.71
CA SER A 136 -0.01 -2.24 19.87
C SER A 136 -1.31 -1.41 19.68
N ILE A 137 -1.96 -1.03 20.78
CA ILE A 137 -3.17 -0.17 20.74
C ILE A 137 -2.91 1.12 19.94
N LYS A 138 -1.76 1.73 20.16
CA LYS A 138 -1.33 2.92 19.43
C LYS A 138 -1.29 2.67 17.93
N ARG A 139 -0.71 1.55 17.50
CA ARG A 139 -0.63 1.16 16.09
C ARG A 139 -2.00 0.90 15.47
N GLN A 140 -2.92 0.31 16.24
CA GLN A 140 -4.31 0.13 15.82
C GLN A 140 -5.01 1.48 15.57
N GLU A 141 -4.85 2.45 16.49
CA GLU A 141 -5.39 3.80 16.35
C GLU A 141 -4.83 4.53 15.12
N GLU A 142 -3.53 4.44 14.88
CA GLU A 142 -2.89 4.99 13.67
C GLU A 142 -3.49 4.42 12.39
N LEU A 143 -3.64 3.09 12.32
CA LEU A 143 -4.22 2.42 11.16
C LEU A 143 -5.67 2.80 10.92
N VAL A 144 -6.47 2.91 11.99
CA VAL A 144 -7.87 3.36 11.90
C VAL A 144 -7.95 4.82 11.41
N ASN A 145 -7.08 5.70 11.88
CA ASN A 145 -7.00 7.07 11.43
C ASN A 145 -6.59 7.15 9.95
N LEU A 146 -5.59 6.37 9.55
CA LEU A 146 -5.13 6.27 8.16
C LEU A 146 -6.24 5.73 7.24
N TRP A 147 -6.98 4.71 7.68
CA TRP A 147 -8.11 4.16 6.97
C TRP A 147 -9.24 5.19 6.77
N ASN A 148 -9.60 5.92 7.81
CA ASN A 148 -10.65 6.94 7.73
C ASN A 148 -10.26 8.09 6.80
N SER A 149 -9.00 8.52 6.87
CA SER A 149 -8.44 9.51 5.95
C SER A 149 -8.43 8.99 4.51
N TYR A 150 -8.00 7.77 4.28
CA TYR A 150 -8.01 7.14 2.95
C TYR A 150 -9.40 7.13 2.34
N LYS A 151 -10.43 6.75 3.10
CA LYS A 151 -11.82 6.80 2.62
C LYS A 151 -12.27 8.21 2.22
N SER A 152 -11.84 9.23 2.97
CA SER A 152 -12.24 10.62 2.70
C SER A 152 -11.64 11.23 1.42
N ILE A 153 -10.45 10.74 1.01
CA ILE A 153 -9.74 11.23 -0.19
C ILE A 153 -9.97 10.36 -1.43
N GLN A 154 -10.78 9.30 -1.30
CA GLN A 154 -11.04 8.36 -2.37
C GLN A 154 -11.70 9.05 -3.59
N LYS A 155 -11.14 8.82 -4.78
CA LYS A 155 -11.58 9.44 -6.04
C LYS A 155 -12.32 8.47 -6.97
N GLU A 156 -12.41 7.19 -6.63
CA GLU A 156 -13.09 6.19 -7.45
C GLU A 156 -14.61 6.39 -7.37
N ASP A 157 -15.29 6.15 -8.49
CA ASP A 157 -16.74 6.11 -8.55
C ASP A 157 -17.22 4.77 -7.97
N LEU A 158 -17.54 4.78 -6.66
CA LEU A 158 -17.93 3.58 -5.92
C LEU A 158 -19.28 3.03 -6.39
N ASP A 159 -20.18 3.87 -6.86
CA ASP A 159 -21.46 3.43 -7.44
C ASP A 159 -21.21 2.65 -8.73
N GLN A 160 -20.25 3.07 -9.53
CA GLN A 160 -19.86 2.34 -10.72
C GLN A 160 -19.19 1.00 -10.39
N ILE A 161 -18.32 0.97 -9.35
CA ILE A 161 -17.70 -0.27 -8.87
C ILE A 161 -18.76 -1.28 -8.38
N ASP A 162 -19.75 -0.81 -7.63
CA ASP A 162 -20.83 -1.69 -7.16
C ASP A 162 -21.65 -2.27 -8.33
N LYS A 163 -22.01 -1.43 -9.33
CA LYS A 163 -22.69 -1.93 -10.54
C LYS A 163 -21.86 -2.97 -11.28
N GLU A 164 -20.55 -2.74 -11.43
CA GLU A 164 -19.65 -3.71 -12.06
C GLU A 164 -19.56 -5.00 -11.25
N TYR A 165 -19.53 -4.93 -9.91
CA TYR A 165 -19.57 -6.08 -9.03
C TYR A 165 -20.87 -6.90 -9.22
N GLN A 166 -22.02 -6.25 -9.28
CA GLN A 166 -23.31 -6.94 -9.52
C GLN A 166 -23.33 -7.64 -10.88
N ASN A 167 -22.81 -7.01 -11.93
CA ASN A 167 -22.68 -7.64 -13.24
C ASN A 167 -21.75 -8.85 -13.21
N ILE A 168 -20.58 -8.72 -12.56
CA ILE A 168 -19.61 -9.82 -12.38
C ILE A 168 -20.25 -10.98 -11.62
N THR A 169 -21.00 -10.69 -10.57
CA THR A 169 -21.71 -11.71 -9.78
C THR A 169 -22.74 -12.44 -10.63
N THR A 170 -23.47 -11.72 -11.49
CA THR A 170 -24.45 -12.31 -12.42
C THR A 170 -23.76 -13.23 -13.42
N ASP A 171 -22.68 -12.78 -14.05
CA ASP A 171 -21.90 -13.56 -15.02
C ASP A 171 -21.23 -14.78 -14.33
N PHE A 172 -20.71 -14.61 -13.12
CA PHE A 172 -20.15 -15.72 -12.36
C PHE A 172 -21.17 -16.79 -12.04
N ASN A 173 -22.38 -16.40 -11.62
CA ASN A 173 -23.47 -17.33 -11.36
C ASN A 173 -23.90 -18.10 -12.61
N PHE A 174 -23.80 -17.48 -13.79
CA PHE A 174 -24.04 -18.21 -15.06
C PHE A 174 -23.03 -19.38 -15.24
N TYR A 175 -21.74 -19.14 -15.02
CA TYR A 175 -20.72 -20.19 -15.09
C TYR A 175 -20.89 -21.22 -13.97
N LYS A 176 -21.16 -20.79 -12.74
CA LYS A 176 -21.45 -21.67 -11.60
C LYS A 176 -22.59 -22.60 -11.90
N ASN A 177 -23.71 -22.08 -12.41
CA ASN A 177 -24.90 -22.92 -12.78
C ASN A 177 -24.54 -23.95 -13.86
N LYS A 178 -23.69 -23.61 -14.83
CA LYS A 178 -23.24 -24.58 -15.84
C LYS A 178 -22.39 -25.69 -15.22
N ILE A 179 -21.53 -25.35 -14.25
CA ILE A 179 -20.70 -26.30 -13.52
C ILE A 179 -21.61 -27.23 -12.69
N ASP A 180 -22.50 -26.66 -11.89
CA ASP A 180 -23.41 -27.41 -10.99
C ASP A 180 -24.33 -28.35 -11.76
N ASN A 181 -24.81 -27.97 -12.96
CA ASN A 181 -25.66 -28.76 -13.83
C ASN A 181 -24.87 -29.67 -14.77
N SER A 182 -23.56 -29.82 -14.59
CA SER A 182 -22.66 -30.64 -15.43
C SER A 182 -22.68 -30.28 -16.93
N SER A 183 -23.20 -29.10 -17.31
CA SER A 183 -23.24 -28.60 -18.69
C SER A 183 -22.04 -27.73 -19.07
N PHE A 184 -21.09 -27.57 -18.17
CA PHE A 184 -19.86 -26.79 -18.38
C PHE A 184 -18.94 -27.54 -19.34
N SER A 185 -18.60 -26.89 -20.46
CA SER A 185 -17.83 -27.47 -21.57
C SER A 185 -16.49 -26.77 -21.79
N LEU A 186 -15.63 -27.40 -22.60
CA LEU A 186 -14.37 -26.79 -23.03
C LEU A 186 -14.58 -25.44 -23.75
N ASP A 187 -15.66 -25.31 -24.54
CA ASP A 187 -15.96 -24.04 -25.23
C ASP A 187 -16.42 -22.93 -24.27
N ASP A 188 -17.02 -23.29 -23.12
CA ASP A 188 -17.32 -22.34 -22.04
C ASP A 188 -16.07 -21.93 -21.27
N TYR A 189 -15.06 -22.78 -21.25
CA TYR A 189 -13.80 -22.53 -20.55
C TYR A 189 -12.84 -21.68 -21.37
N THR A 190 -12.59 -22.04 -22.65
CA THR A 190 -11.68 -21.34 -23.55
C THR A 190 -12.24 -21.26 -24.98
N ASN A 191 -12.39 -20.07 -25.54
CA ASN A 191 -12.88 -19.89 -26.91
C ASN A 191 -12.41 -18.58 -27.54
N VAL A 192 -11.36 -18.63 -28.36
CA VAL A 192 -10.78 -17.44 -29.03
C VAL A 192 -11.75 -16.81 -30.04
N LEU A 193 -12.70 -17.58 -30.61
CA LEU A 193 -13.63 -17.11 -31.63
C LEU A 193 -14.61 -16.06 -31.09
N TYR A 194 -14.93 -16.06 -29.81
CA TYR A 194 -15.78 -15.04 -29.19
C TYR A 194 -15.13 -13.65 -29.10
N LYS A 195 -13.81 -13.53 -29.37
CA LYS A 195 -13.13 -12.23 -29.43
C LYS A 195 -13.50 -11.41 -30.67
N THR A 196 -13.96 -12.06 -31.75
CA THR A 196 -14.15 -11.40 -33.04
C THR A 196 -15.51 -10.76 -33.22
N ASP A 197 -16.54 -11.19 -32.51
CA ASP A 197 -17.94 -10.80 -32.75
C ASP A 197 -18.43 -9.64 -31.86
N GLY A 198 -17.55 -9.01 -31.06
CA GLY A 198 -17.97 -7.92 -30.18
C GLY A 198 -18.97 -8.32 -29.08
N LYS A 199 -19.34 -9.58 -29.01
CA LYS A 199 -20.12 -10.13 -27.89
C LYS A 199 -19.19 -10.31 -26.69
N GLN A 200 -19.57 -9.73 -25.57
CA GLN A 200 -18.84 -9.80 -24.30
C GLN A 200 -18.39 -11.23 -24.04
N GLY A 201 -17.08 -11.37 -23.77
CA GLY A 201 -16.34 -12.60 -23.73
C GLY A 201 -17.03 -13.75 -23.04
N GLY A 202 -17.70 -14.57 -23.84
CA GLY A 202 -18.52 -15.68 -23.42
C GLY A 202 -17.75 -16.89 -22.94
N TYR A 203 -16.52 -16.81 -22.44
CA TYR A 203 -15.80 -17.93 -21.87
C TYR A 203 -15.07 -17.56 -20.54
N LEU A 204 -15.03 -18.55 -19.65
CA LEU A 204 -14.60 -18.34 -18.26
C LEU A 204 -13.20 -17.77 -18.13
N CYS A 205 -12.22 -18.22 -18.91
CA CYS A 205 -10.86 -17.70 -18.84
C CYS A 205 -10.78 -16.20 -19.13
N ASN A 206 -11.52 -15.72 -20.14
CA ASN A 206 -11.59 -14.30 -20.46
C ASN A 206 -12.32 -13.50 -19.37
N PHE A 207 -13.40 -14.06 -18.84
CA PHE A 207 -14.13 -13.48 -17.72
C PHE A 207 -13.21 -13.27 -16.51
N LEU A 208 -12.51 -14.31 -16.05
CA LEU A 208 -11.62 -14.25 -14.90
C LEU A 208 -10.42 -13.29 -15.12
N GLU A 209 -9.90 -13.21 -16.33
CA GLU A 209 -8.73 -12.39 -16.63
C GLU A 209 -9.06 -10.92 -16.86
N ARG A 210 -10.14 -10.64 -17.62
CA ARG A 210 -10.44 -9.29 -18.12
C ARG A 210 -11.65 -8.66 -17.46
N THR A 211 -12.81 -9.35 -17.47
CA THR A 211 -14.05 -8.75 -16.99
C THR A 211 -13.97 -8.40 -15.51
N THR A 212 -13.37 -9.28 -14.71
CA THR A 212 -13.26 -9.09 -13.26
C THR A 212 -12.12 -8.18 -12.82
N ARG A 213 -11.25 -7.74 -13.74
CA ARG A 213 -9.97 -7.14 -13.40
C ARG A 213 -10.07 -5.83 -12.62
N ARG A 214 -10.99 -4.93 -13.00
CA ARG A 214 -11.15 -3.65 -12.32
C ARG A 214 -11.61 -3.81 -10.88
N VAL A 215 -12.51 -4.74 -10.65
CA VAL A 215 -13.16 -4.96 -9.35
C VAL A 215 -12.35 -5.89 -8.46
N PHE A 216 -11.87 -7.01 -9.01
CA PHE A 216 -11.16 -8.05 -8.28
C PHE A 216 -9.63 -8.03 -8.47
N GLY A 217 -9.09 -7.03 -9.16
CA GLY A 217 -7.64 -6.93 -9.39
C GLY A 217 -7.12 -7.90 -10.47
N SER A 218 -5.80 -7.82 -10.74
CA SER A 218 -5.10 -8.67 -11.70
C SER A 218 -4.38 -9.81 -11.00
N SER A 219 -4.62 -11.04 -11.44
CA SER A 219 -3.83 -12.22 -11.03
C SER A 219 -2.62 -12.34 -11.97
N LYS A 220 -1.41 -12.09 -11.49
CA LYS A 220 -0.18 -12.29 -12.27
C LYS A 220 0.23 -13.77 -12.33
N PRO A 221 0.76 -14.20 -13.46
CA PRO A 221 0.74 -13.59 -14.78
C PRO A 221 -0.65 -13.75 -15.40
N GLY A 222 -1.35 -12.62 -15.60
CA GLY A 222 -2.71 -12.52 -16.10
C GLY A 222 -2.87 -12.90 -17.57
N ASN A 223 -2.32 -14.00 -17.98
CA ASN A 223 -2.33 -14.42 -19.37
C ASN A 223 -3.20 -15.67 -19.51
N ALA A 224 -4.21 -15.64 -20.37
CA ALA A 224 -5.04 -16.81 -20.71
C ALA A 224 -4.22 -18.05 -21.11
N THR A 225 -2.96 -17.86 -21.50
CA THR A 225 -1.99 -18.92 -21.74
C THR A 225 -1.56 -19.69 -20.49
N ASN A 226 -1.85 -19.18 -19.29
CA ASN A 226 -1.54 -19.84 -18.03
C ASN A 226 -2.67 -20.74 -17.51
N PHE A 227 -3.79 -20.73 -18.15
CA PHE A 227 -4.83 -21.75 -17.95
C PHE A 227 -4.42 -23.00 -18.71
N GLU A 228 -4.36 -24.14 -18.09
CA GLU A 228 -3.77 -25.39 -18.58
C GLU A 228 -4.16 -25.78 -20.01
N VAL A 229 -5.36 -25.42 -20.47
CA VAL A 229 -5.83 -25.63 -21.85
C VAL A 229 -6.26 -24.31 -22.48
N LYS A 230 -5.80 -24.05 -23.71
CA LYS A 230 -6.29 -22.91 -24.52
C LYS A 230 -6.57 -23.32 -25.94
N LEU A 231 -7.58 -22.69 -26.56
CA LEU A 231 -7.77 -22.74 -28.00
C LEU A 231 -6.71 -21.85 -28.67
N ASN A 232 -6.00 -22.39 -29.68
CA ASN A 232 -4.99 -21.66 -30.44
C ASN A 232 -5.61 -20.62 -31.37
N LYS A 233 -4.77 -19.73 -31.91
CA LYS A 233 -5.21 -18.64 -32.79
C LYS A 233 -5.78 -19.10 -34.14
N ASP A 234 -5.49 -20.32 -34.54
CA ASP A 234 -6.05 -20.95 -35.73
C ASP A 234 -7.55 -21.27 -35.58
N GLY A 235 -8.08 -21.25 -34.35
CA GLY A 235 -9.47 -21.53 -34.05
C GLY A 235 -9.85 -23.02 -34.12
N HIS A 236 -8.88 -23.92 -34.30
CA HIS A 236 -9.12 -25.35 -34.52
C HIS A 236 -8.30 -26.25 -33.62
N THR A 237 -7.08 -25.86 -33.30
CA THR A 237 -6.17 -26.65 -32.46
C THR A 237 -6.07 -26.07 -31.05
N TYR A 238 -5.64 -26.92 -30.10
CA TYR A 238 -5.52 -26.57 -28.70
C TYR A 238 -4.08 -26.77 -28.22
N THR A 239 -3.69 -25.99 -27.21
CA THR A 239 -2.49 -26.18 -26.45
C THR A 239 -2.85 -26.69 -25.05
N ILE A 240 -2.32 -27.84 -24.66
CA ILE A 240 -2.33 -28.33 -23.28
C ILE A 240 -0.93 -28.09 -22.71
N LYS A 241 -0.83 -27.27 -21.69
CA LYS A 241 0.47 -26.79 -21.17
C LYS A 241 1.35 -27.92 -20.65
N GLN A 242 0.77 -28.94 -20.01
CA GLN A 242 1.49 -30.10 -19.51
C GLN A 242 2.07 -30.97 -20.61
N HIS A 243 1.58 -30.87 -21.85
CA HIS A 243 2.07 -31.63 -23.01
C HIS A 243 3.20 -30.91 -23.76
N LEU A 244 3.55 -29.67 -23.40
CA LEU A 244 4.59 -28.92 -24.06
C LEU A 244 5.98 -29.42 -23.64
N GLN A 245 6.87 -29.60 -24.63
CA GLN A 245 8.28 -29.87 -24.40
C GLN A 245 9.02 -28.60 -24.00
N ARG A 246 10.20 -28.72 -23.41
CA ARG A 246 11.02 -27.61 -22.97
C ARG A 246 11.35 -26.67 -24.15
N GLY A 247 10.82 -25.45 -24.11
CA GLY A 247 11.03 -24.42 -25.16
C GLY A 247 9.88 -24.27 -26.13
N GLU A 248 8.89 -25.16 -26.16
CA GLU A 248 7.67 -25.00 -26.95
C GLU A 248 6.72 -23.99 -26.29
N LYS A 249 6.10 -23.16 -27.14
CA LYS A 249 5.13 -22.15 -26.68
C LYS A 249 3.68 -22.48 -27.03
N GLU A 250 3.48 -23.29 -28.04
CA GLU A 250 2.15 -23.73 -28.51
C GLU A 250 2.22 -25.20 -28.92
N GLY A 251 1.26 -25.99 -28.46
CA GLY A 251 1.04 -27.37 -28.88
C GLY A 251 0.01 -27.44 -30.02
N ASN A 252 -0.10 -28.58 -30.65
CA ASN A 252 -1.06 -28.85 -31.71
C ASN A 252 -1.87 -30.08 -31.35
N VAL A 253 -2.87 -29.91 -30.49
CA VAL A 253 -3.74 -30.98 -29.99
C VAL A 253 -5.13 -30.78 -30.57
N ASP A 254 -5.79 -31.85 -30.99
CA ASP A 254 -7.18 -31.78 -31.47
C ASP A 254 -8.20 -31.53 -30.34
N LYS A 255 -9.45 -31.23 -30.75
CA LYS A 255 -10.53 -30.92 -29.81
C LYS A 255 -10.88 -32.10 -28.89
N ASP A 256 -10.78 -33.33 -29.36
CA ASP A 256 -11.19 -34.50 -28.61
C ASP A 256 -10.22 -34.75 -27.45
N ILE A 257 -8.93 -34.69 -27.72
CA ILE A 257 -7.89 -34.79 -26.67
C ILE A 257 -7.99 -33.63 -25.67
N ALA A 258 -8.19 -32.39 -26.16
CA ALA A 258 -8.35 -31.23 -25.30
C ALA A 258 -9.61 -31.36 -24.42
N SER A 259 -10.72 -31.88 -24.97
CA SER A 259 -11.95 -32.08 -24.22
C SER A 259 -11.85 -33.17 -23.17
N THR A 260 -11.13 -34.25 -23.48
CA THR A 260 -10.81 -35.31 -22.50
C THR A 260 -10.02 -34.75 -21.34
N PHE A 261 -8.94 -34.07 -21.63
CA PHE A 261 -8.09 -33.43 -20.58
C PHE A 261 -8.89 -32.40 -19.74
N PHE A 262 -9.74 -31.60 -20.39
CA PHE A 262 -10.60 -30.64 -19.70
C PHE A 262 -11.56 -31.35 -18.74
N ASN A 263 -12.24 -32.39 -19.19
CA ASN A 263 -13.22 -33.12 -18.37
C ASN A 263 -12.53 -33.85 -17.19
N ASP A 264 -11.39 -34.51 -17.45
CA ASP A 264 -10.72 -35.35 -16.46
C ASP A 264 -9.91 -34.56 -15.43
N THR A 265 -9.55 -33.32 -15.74
CA THR A 265 -8.64 -32.54 -14.88
C THR A 265 -9.22 -31.20 -14.47
N ILE A 266 -9.64 -30.37 -15.43
CA ILE A 266 -9.96 -28.96 -15.15
C ILE A 266 -11.36 -28.80 -14.56
N LYS A 267 -12.33 -29.55 -15.10
CA LYS A 267 -13.73 -29.44 -14.69
C LYS A 267 -13.91 -29.76 -13.20
N ASP A 268 -13.26 -30.82 -12.71
CA ASP A 268 -13.34 -31.22 -11.31
C ASP A 268 -12.69 -30.18 -10.37
N ILE A 269 -11.55 -29.60 -10.77
CA ILE A 269 -10.89 -28.54 -10.02
C ILE A 269 -11.83 -27.34 -9.86
N PHE A 270 -12.42 -26.88 -10.96
CA PHE A 270 -13.32 -25.72 -10.92
C PHE A 270 -14.60 -26.03 -10.14
N SER A 271 -15.17 -27.24 -10.28
CA SER A 271 -16.35 -27.68 -9.53
C SER A 271 -16.09 -27.67 -8.02
N THR A 272 -14.94 -28.16 -7.59
CA THR A 272 -14.55 -28.15 -6.17
C THR A 272 -14.45 -26.72 -5.62
N ILE A 273 -13.83 -25.80 -6.36
CA ILE A 273 -13.65 -24.42 -5.88
C ILE A 273 -14.98 -23.65 -5.81
N VAL A 274 -15.89 -23.85 -6.76
CA VAL A 274 -17.19 -23.14 -6.80
C VAL A 274 -18.30 -23.83 -6.01
N SER A 275 -18.07 -25.04 -5.48
CA SER A 275 -19.03 -25.78 -4.65
C SER A 275 -19.49 -24.97 -3.43
N ASN A 276 -20.48 -25.45 -2.71
CA ASN A 276 -20.95 -24.82 -1.48
C ASN A 276 -20.23 -25.32 -0.22
N ASP A 277 -19.09 -26.03 -0.39
CA ASP A 277 -18.29 -26.53 0.73
C ASP A 277 -17.58 -25.42 1.49
N ASN A 278 -17.02 -25.78 2.64
CA ASN A 278 -16.26 -24.87 3.51
C ASN A 278 -15.06 -24.25 2.77
N VAL A 279 -14.81 -22.97 3.00
CA VAL A 279 -13.68 -22.23 2.42
C VAL A 279 -12.33 -22.85 2.81
N GLU A 280 -12.17 -23.31 4.05
CA GLU A 280 -10.94 -23.94 4.54
C GLU A 280 -10.56 -25.17 3.71
N SER A 281 -11.54 -26.07 3.41
CA SER A 281 -11.28 -27.25 2.59
C SER A 281 -10.88 -26.91 1.15
N LYS A 282 -11.35 -25.78 0.62
CA LYS A 282 -10.98 -25.28 -0.71
C LYS A 282 -9.58 -24.69 -0.74
N ILE A 283 -9.20 -23.98 0.32
CA ILE A 283 -7.81 -23.49 0.49
C ILE A 283 -6.85 -24.68 0.50
N GLU A 284 -7.11 -25.68 1.36
CA GLU A 284 -6.32 -26.90 1.42
C GLU A 284 -6.24 -27.62 0.07
N PHE A 285 -7.37 -27.76 -0.63
CA PHE A 285 -7.41 -28.34 -1.96
C PHE A 285 -6.52 -27.61 -2.97
N ILE A 286 -6.60 -26.27 -3.06
CA ILE A 286 -5.77 -25.47 -3.97
C ILE A 286 -4.27 -25.66 -3.65
N GLU A 287 -3.90 -25.73 -2.39
CA GLU A 287 -2.51 -25.90 -1.96
C GLU A 287 -1.98 -27.32 -2.24
N THR A 288 -2.83 -28.35 -2.23
CA THR A 288 -2.43 -29.71 -2.63
C THR A 288 -2.10 -29.84 -4.11
N LEU A 289 -2.58 -28.93 -4.95
CA LEU A 289 -2.30 -28.88 -6.40
C LEU A 289 -0.84 -28.44 -6.74
N GLY A 290 0.06 -28.46 -5.80
CA GLY A 290 1.52 -28.17 -5.75
C GLY A 290 2.19 -27.55 -6.98
N HIS A 291 2.15 -28.20 -8.12
CA HIS A 291 2.80 -27.79 -9.37
C HIS A 291 1.84 -27.24 -10.43
N TYR A 292 0.59 -26.92 -10.05
CA TYR A 292 -0.39 -26.39 -10.99
C TYR A 292 -0.03 -24.96 -11.40
N SER A 293 0.29 -24.77 -12.68
CA SER A 293 0.81 -23.49 -13.20
C SER A 293 -0.22 -22.36 -13.18
N ALA A 294 -1.52 -22.69 -13.07
CA ALA A 294 -2.62 -21.76 -13.02
C ALA A 294 -3.08 -21.40 -11.59
N ARG A 295 -2.29 -21.71 -10.56
CA ARG A 295 -2.66 -21.49 -9.15
C ARG A 295 -3.19 -20.09 -8.86
N GLN A 296 -2.59 -19.05 -9.43
CA GLN A 296 -3.07 -17.67 -9.25
C GLN A 296 -4.50 -17.45 -9.80
N VAL A 297 -4.84 -18.16 -10.86
CA VAL A 297 -6.20 -18.12 -11.44
C VAL A 297 -7.18 -18.82 -10.51
N LEU A 298 -6.80 -19.95 -9.91
CA LEU A 298 -7.62 -20.68 -8.94
C LEU A 298 -7.84 -19.85 -7.67
N ARG A 299 -6.81 -19.16 -7.20
CA ARG A 299 -6.93 -18.19 -6.08
C ARG A 299 -7.93 -17.09 -6.42
N LYS A 300 -7.83 -16.51 -7.62
CA LYS A 300 -8.79 -15.49 -8.07
C LYS A 300 -10.20 -16.03 -8.19
N LEU A 301 -10.38 -17.24 -8.69
CA LEU A 301 -11.67 -17.91 -8.75
C LEU A 301 -12.27 -18.07 -7.35
N LEU A 302 -11.46 -18.50 -6.37
CA LEU A 302 -11.88 -18.63 -4.97
C LEU A 302 -12.30 -17.28 -4.37
N VAL A 303 -11.53 -16.21 -4.63
CA VAL A 303 -11.84 -14.85 -4.15
C VAL A 303 -13.16 -14.35 -4.77
N ILE A 304 -13.43 -14.62 -6.04
CA ILE A 304 -14.69 -14.25 -6.68
C ILE A 304 -15.86 -15.07 -6.11
N ALA A 305 -15.65 -16.37 -5.83
CA ALA A 305 -16.66 -17.23 -5.22
C ALA A 305 -16.95 -16.85 -3.75
N HIS A 306 -15.96 -16.33 -3.04
CA HIS A 306 -16.04 -15.97 -1.62
C HIS A 306 -15.50 -14.56 -1.35
N PRO A 307 -16.13 -13.49 -1.90
CA PRO A 307 -15.57 -12.14 -1.94
C PRO A 307 -15.47 -11.47 -0.56
N PHE A 308 -16.08 -12.04 0.47
CA PHE A 308 -16.05 -11.52 1.83
C PHE A 308 -14.97 -12.17 2.72
N ASN A 309 -14.35 -13.26 2.27
CA ASN A 309 -13.30 -13.96 3.02
C ASN A 309 -11.91 -13.44 2.70
N PHE A 310 -11.71 -12.76 1.56
CA PHE A 310 -10.39 -12.42 1.05
C PHE A 310 -10.30 -10.96 0.60
N ILE A 311 -9.09 -10.39 0.70
CA ILE A 311 -8.71 -9.18 -0.02
C ILE A 311 -8.24 -9.52 -1.44
N ASN A 312 -8.46 -8.59 -2.39
CA ASN A 312 -8.16 -8.78 -3.82
C ASN A 312 -6.68 -8.58 -4.14
N ILE A 313 -5.79 -9.16 -3.34
CA ILE A 313 -4.33 -9.10 -3.50
C ILE A 313 -3.80 -10.52 -3.76
N TYR A 314 -3.14 -10.70 -4.92
CA TYR A 314 -2.65 -12.01 -5.37
C TYR A 314 -1.11 -12.10 -5.38
N SER A 315 -0.39 -11.00 -5.08
CA SER A 315 1.06 -11.01 -4.97
C SER A 315 1.49 -11.70 -3.68
N ASP A 316 2.23 -12.79 -3.84
CA ASP A 316 2.75 -13.56 -2.71
C ASP A 316 3.68 -12.70 -1.83
N ASP A 317 4.51 -11.85 -2.46
CA ASP A 317 5.42 -10.95 -1.74
C ASP A 317 4.64 -9.95 -0.88
N VAL A 318 3.62 -9.31 -1.44
CA VAL A 318 2.79 -8.33 -0.73
C VAL A 318 2.00 -8.96 0.42
N ILE A 319 1.40 -10.14 0.19
CA ILE A 319 0.67 -10.86 1.25
C ILE A 319 1.63 -11.28 2.37
N ASN A 320 2.82 -11.78 2.03
CA ASN A 320 3.81 -12.17 3.04
C ASN A 320 4.29 -10.94 3.84
N GLU A 321 4.62 -9.84 3.17
CA GLU A 321 5.04 -8.61 3.84
C GLU A 321 3.98 -8.08 4.83
N LEU A 322 2.73 -7.97 4.38
CA LEU A 322 1.62 -7.53 5.23
C LEU A 322 1.38 -8.51 6.39
N TYR A 323 1.46 -9.81 6.11
CA TYR A 323 1.23 -10.84 7.13
C TYR A 323 2.31 -10.80 8.24
N GLU A 324 3.58 -10.73 7.86
CA GLU A 324 4.69 -10.63 8.80
C GLU A 324 4.60 -9.36 9.66
N GLU A 325 4.16 -8.24 9.06
CA GLU A 325 4.02 -6.98 9.79
C GLU A 325 2.87 -6.98 10.79
N PHE A 326 1.70 -7.52 10.39
CA PHE A 326 0.47 -7.32 11.15
C PHE A 326 0.04 -8.51 12.00
N ILE A 327 0.50 -9.71 11.68
CA ILE A 327 0.07 -10.94 12.35
C ILE A 327 1.29 -11.75 12.84
N GLY A 328 2.25 -12.02 11.94
CA GLY A 328 3.38 -12.90 12.24
C GLY A 328 2.96 -14.38 12.42
N GLY A 329 3.92 -15.23 12.76
CA GLY A 329 3.67 -16.64 13.03
C GLY A 329 3.66 -17.56 11.80
N ASN A 330 3.34 -18.83 12.01
CA ASN A 330 3.44 -19.87 10.98
C ASN A 330 2.08 -20.16 10.34
N HIS A 331 1.80 -19.54 9.22
CA HIS A 331 0.79 -20.03 8.27
C HIS A 331 1.49 -20.57 7.02
N ASN A 332 1.04 -21.71 6.54
CA ASN A 332 1.72 -22.43 5.47
C ASN A 332 1.37 -21.92 4.07
N SER A 333 0.23 -21.27 3.89
CA SER A 333 -0.25 -20.84 2.58
C SER A 333 -0.57 -19.35 2.49
N ASN A 334 -0.43 -18.78 1.26
CA ASN A 334 -0.77 -17.39 1.01
C ASN A 334 -2.29 -17.11 1.05
N LEU A 335 -3.12 -18.11 0.81
CA LEU A 335 -4.57 -17.98 0.97
C LEU A 335 -4.97 -17.87 2.44
N GLU A 336 -4.39 -18.71 3.32
CA GLU A 336 -4.60 -18.60 4.77
C GLU A 336 -4.13 -17.25 5.30
N LYS A 337 -2.96 -16.77 4.86
CA LYS A 337 -2.45 -15.44 5.21
C LYS A 337 -3.39 -14.34 4.75
N ASN A 338 -3.91 -14.43 3.52
CA ASN A 338 -4.85 -13.46 2.98
C ASN A 338 -6.17 -13.44 3.79
N GLU A 339 -6.73 -14.60 4.12
CA GLU A 339 -7.93 -14.70 4.95
C GLU A 339 -7.71 -14.14 6.36
N ALA A 340 -6.58 -14.47 7.00
CA ALA A 340 -6.20 -13.96 8.30
C ALA A 340 -6.06 -12.42 8.30
N LEU A 341 -5.40 -11.84 7.30
CA LEU A 341 -5.33 -10.40 7.09
C LEU A 341 -6.71 -9.78 6.89
N THR A 342 -7.56 -10.41 6.08
CA THR A 342 -8.93 -9.95 5.86
C THR A 342 -9.70 -9.88 7.18
N ASN A 343 -9.67 -10.95 7.96
CA ASN A 343 -10.36 -11.03 9.25
C ASN A 343 -9.83 -10.00 10.26
N LEU A 344 -8.50 -9.79 10.30
CA LEU A 344 -7.88 -8.79 11.15
C LEU A 344 -8.40 -7.38 10.84
N PHE A 345 -8.31 -6.96 9.56
CA PHE A 345 -8.65 -5.58 9.17
C PHE A 345 -10.16 -5.33 9.14
N VAL A 346 -10.97 -6.34 8.84
CA VAL A 346 -12.43 -6.26 8.98
C VAL A 346 -12.80 -5.93 10.42
N LYS A 347 -12.19 -6.64 11.37
CA LYS A 347 -12.41 -6.40 12.80
C LYS A 347 -11.86 -5.05 13.24
N LEU A 348 -10.63 -4.72 12.84
CA LEU A 348 -9.94 -3.47 13.21
C LEU A 348 -10.71 -2.24 12.74
N PHE A 349 -11.20 -2.25 11.49
CA PHE A 349 -11.92 -1.12 10.88
C PHE A 349 -13.44 -1.20 11.08
N SER A 350 -13.94 -2.21 11.78
CA SER A 350 -15.37 -2.45 12.01
C SER A 350 -16.18 -2.46 10.71
N LEU A 351 -15.69 -3.17 9.67
CA LEU A 351 -16.31 -3.19 8.37
C LEU A 351 -17.55 -4.08 8.33
N ASP A 352 -18.52 -3.72 7.50
CA ASP A 352 -19.69 -4.54 7.22
C ASP A 352 -19.32 -5.73 6.33
N ASN A 353 -19.68 -6.92 6.75
CA ASN A 353 -19.48 -8.15 6.00
C ASN A 353 -20.49 -8.35 4.86
N THR A 354 -21.47 -7.46 4.71
CA THR A 354 -22.51 -7.55 3.68
C THR A 354 -22.26 -6.65 2.47
N THR A 355 -21.31 -5.69 2.59
CA THR A 355 -21.05 -4.68 1.56
C THR A 355 -19.73 -4.95 0.85
N PHE A 356 -19.79 -5.26 -0.46
CA PHE A 356 -18.58 -5.52 -1.25
C PHE A 356 -17.65 -4.30 -1.35
N ILE A 357 -18.19 -3.10 -1.36
CA ILE A 357 -17.41 -1.85 -1.42
C ILE A 357 -16.37 -1.77 -0.30
N ASP A 358 -16.70 -2.20 0.91
CA ASP A 358 -15.74 -2.22 2.01
C ASP A 358 -14.57 -3.18 1.74
N ARG A 359 -14.81 -4.32 1.09
CA ARG A 359 -13.75 -5.26 0.68
C ARG A 359 -12.89 -4.71 -0.44
N PHE A 360 -13.51 -4.06 -1.40
CA PHE A 360 -12.80 -3.39 -2.49
C PHE A 360 -11.87 -2.30 -1.95
N LEU A 361 -12.39 -1.41 -1.11
CA LEU A 361 -11.61 -0.34 -0.48
C LEU A 361 -10.50 -0.88 0.42
N LEU A 362 -10.78 -1.92 1.22
CA LEU A 362 -9.77 -2.58 2.06
C LEU A 362 -8.62 -3.13 1.22
N SER A 363 -8.94 -3.80 0.11
CA SER A 363 -7.92 -4.34 -0.79
C SER A 363 -7.04 -3.24 -1.39
N ARG A 364 -7.64 -2.12 -1.80
CA ARG A 364 -6.92 -0.95 -2.33
C ARG A 364 -6.09 -0.26 -1.26
N PHE A 365 -6.62 -0.13 -0.05
CA PHE A 365 -5.92 0.43 1.09
C PHE A 365 -4.64 -0.36 1.42
N LEU A 366 -4.77 -1.67 1.58
CA LEU A 366 -3.64 -2.53 1.94
C LEU A 366 -2.61 -2.62 0.80
N TRP A 367 -3.05 -2.62 -0.45
CA TRP A 367 -2.16 -2.52 -1.60
C TRP A 367 -1.36 -1.21 -1.60
N ASN A 368 -2.04 -0.08 -1.38
CA ASN A 368 -1.37 1.23 -1.29
C ASN A 368 -0.43 1.28 -0.09
N TYR A 369 -0.85 0.76 1.05
CA TYR A 369 -0.04 0.70 2.26
C TYR A 369 1.28 -0.05 2.01
N ALA A 370 1.23 -1.27 1.48
CA ALA A 370 2.42 -2.07 1.18
C ALA A 370 3.35 -1.37 0.17
N ASN A 371 2.78 -0.79 -0.89
CA ASN A 371 3.59 -0.09 -1.90
C ASN A 371 4.19 1.24 -1.41
N THR A 372 3.60 1.87 -0.40
CA THR A 372 4.08 3.15 0.15
C THR A 372 5.24 2.95 1.13
N LYS A 373 5.18 1.90 1.94
CA LYS A 373 6.14 1.60 3.00
C LYS A 373 7.59 1.46 2.53
N GLY A 374 7.80 1.07 1.28
CA GLY A 374 9.14 0.91 0.71
C GLY A 374 9.83 2.21 0.30
N ILE A 375 9.20 3.40 0.42
CA ILE A 375 9.79 4.64 -0.07
C ILE A 375 10.84 5.14 0.92
N ALA A 376 10.45 5.55 2.13
CA ALA A 376 11.39 5.99 3.16
C ALA A 376 10.79 5.70 4.54
N ASP A 377 11.59 5.14 5.44
CA ASP A 377 11.20 4.76 6.79
C ASP A 377 12.30 5.13 7.81
N GLU A 378 12.05 4.90 9.09
CA GLU A 378 13.00 5.20 10.17
C GLU A 378 14.34 4.49 10.01
N ASN A 379 14.38 3.34 9.35
CA ASN A 379 15.62 2.60 9.10
C ASN A 379 16.35 3.10 7.85
N SER A 380 15.63 3.71 6.92
CA SER A 380 16.15 4.24 5.67
C SER A 380 15.51 5.61 5.38
N PRO A 381 15.89 6.66 6.14
CA PRO A 381 15.25 7.97 6.01
C PRO A 381 15.60 8.69 4.71
N ASN A 382 16.62 8.22 3.98
CA ASN A 382 17.04 8.80 2.72
C ASN A 382 16.99 7.75 1.61
N VAL A 383 16.27 8.05 0.53
CA VAL A 383 16.04 7.12 -0.57
C VAL A 383 16.25 7.80 -1.91
N ILE A 384 16.84 7.07 -2.86
CA ILE A 384 16.88 7.45 -4.27
C ILE A 384 16.08 6.44 -5.11
N LEU A 385 15.03 6.94 -5.76
CA LEU A 385 14.34 6.18 -6.80
C LEU A 385 14.99 6.47 -8.16
N TYR A 386 15.51 5.44 -8.81
CA TYR A 386 16.19 5.60 -10.09
C TYR A 386 15.72 4.57 -11.12
N GLY A 387 15.98 4.82 -12.39
CA GLY A 387 15.64 3.92 -13.48
C GLY A 387 15.29 4.67 -14.77
N PRO A 388 14.88 3.95 -15.83
CA PRO A 388 14.56 4.54 -17.12
C PRO A 388 13.52 5.68 -17.03
N PRO A 389 13.53 6.62 -17.98
CA PRO A 389 12.52 7.66 -18.04
C PRO A 389 11.14 7.07 -18.33
N GLY A 390 10.11 7.67 -17.73
CA GLY A 390 8.72 7.25 -17.96
C GLY A 390 8.27 6.00 -17.20
N THR A 391 8.96 5.62 -16.12
CA THR A 391 8.59 4.51 -15.23
C THR A 391 7.70 4.92 -14.05
N GLY A 392 7.10 6.12 -14.10
CA GLY A 392 6.12 6.57 -13.12
C GLY A 392 6.68 6.92 -11.73
N LYS A 393 7.98 7.18 -11.59
CA LYS A 393 8.62 7.50 -10.29
C LYS A 393 7.91 8.64 -9.56
N THR A 394 7.74 9.79 -10.22
CA THR A 394 7.09 10.97 -9.65
C THR A 394 5.63 10.70 -9.29
N TYR A 395 4.90 9.99 -10.16
CA TYR A 395 3.51 9.58 -9.91
C TYR A 395 3.39 8.70 -8.65
N GLN A 396 4.26 7.71 -8.52
CA GLN A 396 4.28 6.82 -7.36
C GLN A 396 4.57 7.58 -6.07
N VAL A 397 5.61 8.42 -6.07
CA VAL A 397 5.99 9.21 -4.86
C VAL A 397 4.84 10.13 -4.46
N THR A 398 4.23 10.86 -5.40
CA THR A 398 3.13 11.77 -5.10
C THR A 398 1.93 11.04 -4.48
N ASN A 399 1.50 9.93 -5.09
CA ASN A 399 0.38 9.16 -4.55
C ASN A 399 0.69 8.56 -3.18
N SER A 400 1.91 8.07 -2.97
CA SER A 400 2.34 7.54 -1.68
C SER A 400 2.35 8.61 -0.61
N LEU A 401 2.83 9.82 -0.92
CA LEU A 401 2.85 10.92 0.02
C LEU A 401 1.45 11.45 0.33
N ASP A 402 0.57 11.54 -0.67
CA ASP A 402 -0.85 11.88 -0.43
C ASP A 402 -1.52 10.86 0.52
N PHE A 403 -1.17 9.59 0.39
CA PHE A 403 -1.66 8.53 1.29
C PHE A 403 -1.07 8.66 2.71
N VAL A 404 0.26 8.69 2.88
CA VAL A 404 0.93 8.73 4.20
C VAL A 404 0.69 10.06 4.92
N CYS A 405 0.70 11.16 4.19
CA CYS A 405 0.44 12.48 4.76
C CYS A 405 -1.06 12.78 4.90
N GLN A 406 -1.94 11.83 4.55
CA GLN A 406 -3.40 12.02 4.64
C GLN A 406 -3.88 13.28 3.90
N ALA A 407 -3.32 13.51 2.70
CA ALA A 407 -3.52 14.70 1.88
C ALA A 407 -3.07 16.02 2.53
N ASP A 408 -2.40 16.00 3.67
CA ASP A 408 -1.82 17.20 4.29
C ASP A 408 -0.55 17.63 3.53
N LYS A 409 -0.73 18.59 2.62
CA LYS A 409 0.34 19.14 1.77
C LYS A 409 1.43 19.88 2.54
N THR A 410 1.21 20.24 3.81
CA THR A 410 2.23 20.92 4.62
C THR A 410 3.34 19.99 5.08
N ARG A 411 3.07 18.67 5.07
CA ARG A 411 3.99 17.62 5.52
C ARG A 411 4.96 17.14 4.45
N TYR A 412 4.80 17.56 3.21
CA TYR A 412 5.79 17.28 2.20
C TYR A 412 6.03 18.48 1.27
N GLU A 413 7.22 18.54 0.72
CA GLU A 413 7.62 19.51 -0.27
C GLU A 413 8.31 18.81 -1.43
N MET A 414 7.95 19.20 -2.65
CA MET A 414 8.53 18.63 -3.87
C MET A 414 9.12 19.75 -4.71
N LEU A 415 10.38 19.61 -5.09
CA LEU A 415 11.07 20.52 -6.00
C LEU A 415 11.88 19.75 -7.04
N GLN A 416 12.29 20.42 -8.09
CA GLN A 416 13.14 19.87 -9.12
C GLN A 416 14.49 20.56 -9.13
N PHE A 417 15.58 19.77 -9.13
CA PHE A 417 16.92 20.33 -9.28
C PHE A 417 17.20 20.70 -10.74
N HIS A 418 18.02 21.73 -10.92
CA HIS A 418 18.56 22.19 -12.20
C HIS A 418 20.04 22.57 -12.04
N PRO A 419 20.83 22.69 -13.11
CA PRO A 419 22.28 22.90 -13.02
C PRO A 419 22.74 24.16 -12.26
N SER A 420 21.88 25.16 -12.16
CA SER A 420 22.16 26.42 -11.43
C SER A 420 21.60 26.42 -10.00
N PHE A 421 21.16 25.28 -9.45
CA PHE A 421 20.65 25.19 -8.09
C PHE A 421 21.83 25.18 -7.11
N THR A 422 21.79 26.06 -6.10
CA THR A 422 22.95 26.36 -5.23
C THR A 422 22.68 26.08 -3.75
N TYR A 423 23.73 26.19 -2.91
CA TYR A 423 23.63 26.14 -1.46
C TYR A 423 22.71 27.26 -0.93
N GLU A 424 22.79 28.44 -1.51
CA GLU A 424 21.97 29.58 -1.12
C GLU A 424 20.49 29.42 -1.40
N ASP A 425 20.13 28.57 -2.39
CA ASP A 425 18.75 28.25 -2.66
C ASP A 425 18.24 27.17 -1.73
N PHE A 426 19.14 26.29 -1.29
CA PHE A 426 18.78 25.08 -0.56
C PHE A 426 18.87 25.21 0.95
N ILE A 427 19.99 25.72 1.45
CA ILE A 427 20.29 25.83 2.88
C ILE A 427 20.05 27.26 3.36
N GLU A 428 20.91 28.21 2.99
CA GLU A 428 20.81 29.61 3.41
C GLU A 428 21.64 30.50 2.52
N GLY A 429 21.25 31.74 2.35
CA GLY A 429 22.00 32.67 1.51
C GLY A 429 21.65 34.14 1.73
N ILE A 430 22.52 35.04 1.26
CA ILE A 430 22.27 36.46 1.29
C ILE A 430 21.58 36.88 -0.01
N LYS A 431 20.32 37.31 0.11
CA LYS A 431 19.48 37.68 -1.05
C LYS A 431 19.09 39.15 -1.03
N PRO A 432 18.96 39.80 -2.21
CA PRO A 432 18.47 41.19 -2.29
C PRO A 432 16.96 41.20 -1.92
N LYS A 433 16.58 42.06 -0.96
CA LYS A 433 15.18 42.19 -0.48
C LYS A 433 14.46 43.41 -1.05
N GLY A 434 15.21 44.40 -1.56
CA GLY A 434 14.62 45.61 -2.11
C GLY A 434 15.62 46.73 -2.22
N VAL A 435 15.18 47.94 -2.53
CA VAL A 435 15.99 49.15 -2.63
C VAL A 435 15.52 50.14 -1.59
N LYS A 436 16.41 50.62 -0.73
CA LYS A 436 16.16 51.68 0.23
C LYS A 436 17.22 52.77 0.06
N ASP A 437 16.73 54.02 -0.11
CA ASP A 437 17.60 55.20 -0.29
C ASP A 437 18.62 55.04 -1.46
N GLY A 438 18.21 54.39 -2.56
CA GLY A 438 19.00 54.10 -3.75
C GLY A 438 19.99 52.95 -3.60
N ASN A 439 20.09 52.28 -2.43
CA ASN A 439 20.97 51.13 -2.19
C ASN A 439 20.18 49.85 -2.11
N ILE A 440 20.73 48.76 -2.71
CA ILE A 440 20.18 47.42 -2.58
C ILE A 440 20.36 46.94 -1.15
N GLN A 441 19.26 46.55 -0.52
CA GLN A 441 19.29 45.94 0.80
C GLN A 441 19.45 44.43 0.65
N PHE A 442 20.38 43.86 1.37
CA PHE A 442 20.61 42.40 1.42
C PHE A 442 20.14 41.86 2.75
N GLU A 443 19.56 40.67 2.73
CA GLU A 443 19.11 39.96 3.93
C GLU A 443 19.54 38.50 3.87
N LEU A 444 19.92 37.95 5.02
CA LEU A 444 20.11 36.51 5.16
C LEU A 444 18.75 35.84 5.19
N VAL A 445 18.55 34.86 4.33
CA VAL A 445 17.32 34.07 4.23
C VAL A 445 17.66 32.60 4.24
N ASP A 446 16.79 31.79 4.85
CA ASP A 446 16.88 30.34 4.76
C ASP A 446 16.48 29.84 3.38
N GLY A 447 17.18 28.83 2.89
CA GLY A 447 16.81 28.10 1.71
C GLY A 447 15.65 27.11 1.97
N VAL A 448 15.15 26.52 0.88
CA VAL A 448 13.93 25.70 0.92
C VAL A 448 14.03 24.51 1.88
N PHE A 449 15.18 23.82 1.94
CA PHE A 449 15.37 22.68 2.82
C PHE A 449 15.46 23.07 4.29
N LYS A 450 16.15 24.17 4.60
CA LYS A 450 16.27 24.67 5.97
C LYS A 450 14.92 25.14 6.51
N LEU A 451 14.11 25.83 5.69
CA LEU A 451 12.73 26.20 6.03
C LEU A 451 11.84 24.97 6.24
N PHE A 452 12.00 23.92 5.43
CA PHE A 452 11.30 22.67 5.60
C PHE A 452 11.66 22.00 6.95
N CYS A 453 12.96 21.94 7.28
CA CYS A 453 13.42 21.42 8.58
C CYS A 453 12.84 22.22 9.77
N LYS A 454 12.68 23.55 9.63
CA LYS A 454 12.01 24.39 10.65
C LYS A 454 10.56 23.93 10.89
N ARG A 455 9.80 23.66 9.82
CA ARG A 455 8.43 23.13 9.94
C ARG A 455 8.40 21.77 10.61
N ALA A 456 9.29 20.86 10.20
CA ALA A 456 9.40 19.52 10.76
C ALA A 456 9.80 19.55 12.26
N LYS A 457 10.69 20.45 12.65
CA LYS A 457 11.03 20.69 14.05
C LYS A 457 9.84 21.18 14.85
N GLN A 458 9.08 22.14 14.30
CA GLN A 458 7.88 22.67 14.97
C GLN A 458 6.87 21.54 15.25
N GLU A 459 6.68 20.59 14.32
CA GLU A 459 5.88 19.40 14.54
C GLU A 459 6.38 18.57 15.73
N CYS A 460 7.70 18.38 15.88
CA CYS A 460 8.26 17.67 17.04
C CYS A 460 7.90 18.39 18.36
N LEU A 461 8.04 19.72 18.41
CA LEU A 461 7.72 20.53 19.59
C LEU A 461 6.22 20.49 19.92
N ASP A 462 5.37 20.54 18.89
CA ASP A 462 3.91 20.45 19.06
C ASP A 462 3.52 19.06 19.54
N ALA A 463 4.12 18.00 19.00
CA ALA A 463 3.88 16.63 19.43
C ALA A 463 4.26 16.40 20.91
N ILE A 464 5.39 16.96 21.36
CA ILE A 464 5.80 16.93 22.78
C ILE A 464 4.76 17.65 23.65
N ARG A 465 4.34 18.86 23.25
CA ARG A 465 3.38 19.68 24.01
C ARG A 465 2.03 18.98 24.12
N GLU A 466 1.59 18.35 23.03
CA GLU A 466 0.30 17.65 22.92
C GLU A 466 0.34 16.20 23.39
N ASN A 467 1.52 15.70 23.79
CA ASN A 467 1.76 14.30 24.21
C ASN A 467 1.25 13.29 23.16
N ARG A 468 1.56 13.53 21.90
CA ARG A 468 1.24 12.68 20.76
C ARG A 468 2.49 12.29 19.98
N ASP A 469 2.30 11.39 19.03
CA ASP A 469 3.39 10.99 18.13
C ASP A 469 3.78 12.09 17.15
N VAL A 470 5.06 12.10 16.83
CA VAL A 470 5.64 13.02 15.85
C VAL A 470 5.28 12.54 14.44
N LYS A 471 4.66 13.40 13.66
CA LYS A 471 4.33 13.09 12.27
C LYS A 471 5.57 13.17 11.38
N PRO A 472 5.71 12.26 10.39
CA PRO A 472 6.78 12.30 9.42
C PRO A 472 6.59 13.44 8.41
N TYR A 473 7.70 14.03 7.96
CA TYR A 473 7.81 15.09 6.96
C TYR A 473 8.71 14.63 5.82
N TYR A 474 8.28 14.80 4.57
CA TYR A 474 8.97 14.26 3.39
C TYR A 474 9.46 15.37 2.47
N PHE A 475 10.77 15.46 2.29
CA PHE A 475 11.39 16.36 1.33
C PHE A 475 11.74 15.60 0.06
N VAL A 476 11.18 16.02 -1.07
CA VAL A 476 11.28 15.31 -2.35
C VAL A 476 12.03 16.17 -3.37
N VAL A 477 13.04 15.57 -3.99
CA VAL A 477 13.81 16.20 -5.07
C VAL A 477 13.69 15.38 -6.34
N ASP A 478 13.04 15.95 -7.35
CA ASP A 478 13.06 15.38 -8.70
C ASP A 478 14.31 15.82 -9.47
N GLU A 479 14.78 14.97 -10.40
CA GLU A 479 16.01 15.20 -11.17
C GLU A 479 17.22 15.54 -10.26
N ILE A 480 17.34 14.79 -9.15
CA ILE A 480 18.37 15.07 -8.13
C ILE A 480 19.80 15.06 -8.68
N ASN A 481 20.05 14.36 -9.79
CA ASN A 481 21.33 14.28 -10.48
C ASN A 481 21.66 15.52 -11.34
N ARG A 482 20.77 16.51 -11.45
CA ARG A 482 21.01 17.70 -12.27
C ARG A 482 21.76 18.81 -11.54
N ALA A 483 21.92 18.73 -10.22
CA ALA A 483 22.75 19.66 -9.45
C ALA A 483 23.92 18.95 -8.78
N ASN A 484 24.97 19.68 -8.43
CA ASN A 484 26.08 19.14 -7.65
C ASN A 484 25.66 19.01 -6.18
N LEU A 485 25.32 17.79 -5.74
CA LEU A 485 24.78 17.55 -4.41
C LEU A 485 25.73 17.95 -3.28
N SER A 486 27.03 17.69 -3.41
CA SER A 486 28.01 18.05 -2.39
C SER A 486 28.05 19.55 -2.20
N SER A 487 27.94 20.34 -3.28
CA SER A 487 27.89 21.80 -3.22
C SER A 487 26.57 22.33 -2.67
N VAL A 488 25.45 21.71 -3.08
CA VAL A 488 24.08 22.12 -2.68
C VAL A 488 23.84 21.87 -1.18
N PHE A 489 24.27 20.72 -0.66
CA PHE A 489 24.12 20.38 0.76
C PHE A 489 25.22 20.99 1.64
N GLY A 490 26.42 21.22 1.12
CA GLY A 490 27.55 21.64 1.89
C GLY A 490 27.79 20.77 3.12
N GLU A 491 28.06 21.40 4.26
CA GLU A 491 28.27 20.75 5.56
C GLU A 491 27.04 19.96 6.07
N THR A 492 25.83 20.33 5.64
CA THR A 492 24.58 19.68 6.09
C THR A 492 24.42 18.27 5.53
N LEU A 493 25.18 17.90 4.50
CA LEU A 493 25.12 16.57 3.89
C LEU A 493 25.32 15.44 4.89
N SER A 494 26.23 15.62 5.85
CA SER A 494 26.48 14.64 6.91
C SER A 494 25.28 14.46 7.84
N ARG A 495 24.43 15.47 7.95
CA ARG A 495 23.24 15.46 8.83
C ARG A 495 22.05 14.71 8.22
N LEU A 496 22.17 14.25 6.98
CA LEU A 496 21.18 13.33 6.39
C LEU A 496 21.26 11.91 6.96
N GLU A 497 22.43 11.46 7.41
CA GLU A 497 22.59 10.12 7.99
C GLU A 497 21.75 9.97 9.26
N LYS A 498 21.10 8.81 9.44
CA LYS A 498 20.19 8.54 10.55
C LYS A 498 20.78 8.91 11.91
N ASP A 499 22.01 8.47 12.17
CA ASP A 499 22.68 8.62 13.46
C ASP A 499 23.18 10.06 13.73
N TYR A 500 23.14 10.93 12.73
CA TYR A 500 23.56 12.33 12.81
C TYR A 500 22.40 13.33 12.70
N ARG A 501 21.16 12.83 12.83
CA ARG A 501 19.95 13.68 12.88
C ARG A 501 19.82 14.37 14.23
N HIS A 502 19.18 15.52 14.24
CA HIS A 502 18.83 16.25 15.45
C HIS A 502 17.60 15.59 16.11
N ASP A 503 17.78 15.01 17.28
CA ASP A 503 16.71 14.45 18.08
C ASP A 503 16.04 15.53 18.95
N VAL A 504 15.07 16.20 18.36
CA VAL A 504 14.30 17.28 19.03
C VAL A 504 13.50 16.75 20.21
N VAL A 505 13.00 15.51 20.11
CA VAL A 505 12.14 14.92 21.14
C VAL A 505 12.90 14.68 22.44
N ASN A 506 14.14 14.19 22.34
CA ASN A 506 15.00 13.96 23.50
C ASN A 506 15.89 15.17 23.84
N ASN A 507 15.72 16.29 23.13
CA ASN A 507 16.52 17.50 23.29
C ASN A 507 18.04 17.24 23.15
N ASP A 508 18.41 16.33 22.24
CA ASP A 508 19.82 16.01 21.97
C ASP A 508 20.41 16.96 20.94
N THR A 509 21.32 17.81 21.41
CA THR A 509 22.02 18.83 20.60
C THR A 509 23.37 18.38 20.07
N SER A 510 23.80 17.14 20.34
CA SER A 510 25.14 16.63 19.99
C SER A 510 25.39 16.61 18.48
N ASN A 511 24.34 16.51 17.68
CA ASN A 511 24.36 16.41 16.23
C ASN A 511 24.16 17.75 15.50
N LEU A 512 24.11 18.84 16.22
CA LEU A 512 24.01 20.18 15.62
C LEU A 512 25.33 20.62 15.02
N ILE A 513 25.28 21.39 13.94
CA ILE A 513 26.49 21.95 13.27
C ILE A 513 26.34 23.44 13.02
N LYS A 514 27.47 24.12 12.88
CA LYS A 514 27.50 25.47 12.34
C LYS A 514 27.38 25.41 10.83
N THR A 515 26.51 26.25 10.28
CA THR A 515 26.38 26.48 8.84
C THR A 515 27.25 27.64 8.39
N GLN A 516 27.36 27.83 7.09
CA GLN A 516 28.23 28.87 6.50
C GLN A 516 27.96 30.29 7.07
N TYR A 517 26.71 30.61 7.37
CA TYR A 517 26.29 31.92 7.85
C TYR A 517 25.87 31.94 9.34
N SER A 518 26.20 30.92 10.12
CA SER A 518 25.87 30.86 11.56
C SER A 518 26.38 32.11 12.34
N SER A 519 27.60 32.55 12.08
CA SER A 519 28.15 33.73 12.72
C SER A 519 27.43 35.05 12.37
N LEU A 520 26.78 35.11 11.20
CA LEU A 520 25.95 36.26 10.81
C LEU A 520 24.63 36.23 11.55
N ILE A 521 24.02 35.04 11.74
CA ILE A 521 22.79 34.88 12.52
C ILE A 521 22.97 35.40 13.94
N GLU A 522 24.11 35.10 14.56
CA GLU A 522 24.45 35.54 15.93
C GLU A 522 24.40 37.08 16.09
N GLN A 523 24.66 37.82 15.02
CA GLN A 523 24.71 39.27 15.00
C GLN A 523 23.37 39.94 14.62
N LEU A 524 22.41 39.20 14.15
CA LEU A 524 21.13 39.75 13.75
C LEU A 524 20.27 40.20 14.94
N PRO A 525 19.38 41.20 14.77
CA PRO A 525 18.34 41.53 15.75
C PRO A 525 17.39 40.36 16.00
N GLU A 526 16.80 40.28 17.20
CA GLU A 526 15.93 39.15 17.60
C GLU A 526 14.72 38.95 16.69
N ASP A 527 14.10 40.03 16.21
CA ASP A 527 12.98 39.95 15.27
C ASP A 527 13.37 39.24 13.96
N LYS A 528 14.60 39.44 13.50
CA LYS A 528 15.13 38.79 12.30
C LYS A 528 15.60 37.37 12.58
N LYS A 529 16.16 37.09 13.74
CA LYS A 529 16.53 35.75 14.15
C LYS A 529 15.32 34.81 14.15
N ASN A 530 14.16 35.27 14.63
CA ASN A 530 12.94 34.47 14.71
C ASN A 530 12.40 34.02 13.33
N GLU A 531 12.78 34.67 12.24
CA GLU A 531 12.43 34.29 10.89
C GLU A 531 13.22 33.07 10.40
N LEU A 532 14.42 32.83 10.95
CA LEU A 532 15.37 31.81 10.50
C LEU A 532 15.25 30.49 11.27
N ALA A 533 15.79 29.43 10.68
CA ALA A 533 15.87 28.08 11.28
C ALA A 533 17.26 27.87 11.90
N TYR A 534 17.34 27.87 13.23
CA TYR A 534 18.59 27.62 13.98
C TYR A 534 18.26 27.19 15.42
N GLU A 535 19.29 26.67 16.11
CA GLU A 535 19.32 26.44 17.55
C GLU A 535 20.33 27.37 18.17
N LEU A 536 20.00 28.03 19.27
CA LEU A 536 20.92 28.87 20.00
C LEU A 536 21.48 28.10 21.19
N ILE A 537 22.81 27.88 21.20
CA ILE A 537 23.51 27.22 22.30
C ILE A 537 24.67 28.13 22.69
N ASP A 538 24.67 28.58 23.95
CA ASP A 538 25.71 29.51 24.48
C ASP A 538 25.92 30.75 23.60
N GLY A 539 24.86 31.29 23.03
CA GLY A 539 24.86 32.44 22.15
C GLY A 539 25.33 32.19 20.72
N GLN A 540 25.61 30.94 20.36
CA GLN A 540 26.05 30.54 19.03
C GLN A 540 24.89 29.83 18.27
N ALA A 541 24.80 30.13 16.97
CA ALA A 541 23.75 29.56 16.11
C ALA A 541 24.20 28.24 15.44
N TYR A 542 23.37 27.23 15.58
CA TYR A 542 23.58 25.90 15.01
C TYR A 542 22.35 25.45 14.20
N PHE A 543 22.56 24.47 13.34
CA PHE A 543 21.48 23.83 12.56
C PHE A 543 21.59 22.31 12.63
N GLY A 544 20.45 21.61 12.61
CA GLY A 544 20.36 20.17 12.50
C GLY A 544 19.13 19.74 11.71
N VAL A 545 19.23 18.61 11.07
CA VAL A 545 18.09 18.01 10.35
C VAL A 545 17.28 17.16 11.33
N PRO A 546 16.01 17.47 11.60
CA PRO A 546 15.19 16.72 12.56
C PRO A 546 15.01 15.25 12.19
N THR A 547 14.86 14.38 13.20
CA THR A 547 14.69 12.93 13.03
C THR A 547 13.44 12.55 12.23
N ASN A 548 12.39 13.37 12.25
CA ASN A 548 11.15 13.16 11.51
C ASN A 548 11.18 13.62 10.04
N VAL A 549 12.33 14.08 9.54
CA VAL A 549 12.51 14.45 8.12
C VAL A 549 12.95 13.24 7.32
N TYR A 550 12.25 12.94 6.24
CA TYR A 550 12.58 11.89 5.27
C TYR A 550 12.94 12.53 3.94
N PHE A 551 14.02 12.07 3.31
CA PHE A 551 14.52 12.63 2.07
C PHE A 551 14.36 11.65 0.91
N ILE A 552 13.66 12.05 -0.16
CA ILE A 552 13.39 11.21 -1.34
C ILE A 552 13.95 11.93 -2.58
N GLY A 553 14.97 11.33 -3.19
CA GLY A 553 15.47 11.77 -4.50
C GLY A 553 14.92 10.92 -5.63
N MET A 554 14.69 11.54 -6.77
CA MET A 554 14.31 10.82 -8.01
C MET A 554 15.24 11.20 -9.14
N MET A 555 15.63 10.22 -9.96
CA MET A 555 16.47 10.48 -11.13
C MET A 555 16.21 9.49 -12.27
N ASN A 556 16.53 9.95 -13.48
CA ASN A 556 16.66 9.08 -14.65
C ASN A 556 18.12 8.67 -14.76
N ASP A 557 18.41 7.36 -14.76
CA ASP A 557 19.78 6.84 -14.77
C ASP A 557 20.46 6.92 -16.15
N VAL A 558 19.73 7.35 -17.17
CA VAL A 558 20.27 7.66 -18.53
C VAL A 558 20.91 9.04 -18.61
N ASP A 559 20.43 9.97 -17.79
CA ASP A 559 20.91 11.38 -17.82
C ASP A 559 22.29 11.49 -17.17
N LYS A 560 23.35 11.27 -17.96
CA LYS A 560 24.75 11.33 -17.52
C LYS A 560 25.29 12.76 -17.33
N SER A 561 24.42 13.74 -17.18
CA SER A 561 24.80 15.15 -17.26
C SER A 561 25.78 15.63 -16.17
N ILE A 562 25.94 14.89 -15.06
CA ILE A 562 26.92 15.22 -14.03
C ILE A 562 27.34 13.93 -13.29
N ASP A 563 28.64 13.78 -13.00
CA ASP A 563 29.23 12.75 -12.11
C ASP A 563 28.88 13.07 -10.64
N THR A 564 27.60 12.99 -10.29
CA THR A 564 27.02 13.64 -9.11
C THR A 564 27.04 12.79 -7.84
N PHE A 565 27.19 11.49 -7.98
CA PHE A 565 27.16 10.59 -6.82
C PHE A 565 28.52 9.92 -6.62
N ASP A 566 29.36 10.56 -5.80
CA ASP A 566 30.53 9.88 -5.26
C ASP A 566 30.14 8.75 -4.28
N LEU A 567 31.10 7.93 -3.89
CA LEU A 567 30.86 6.80 -2.98
C LEU A 567 30.37 7.26 -1.59
N ALA A 568 30.76 8.47 -1.16
CA ALA A 568 30.34 9.01 0.11
C ALA A 568 28.86 9.39 0.11
N LEU A 569 28.37 9.93 -1.00
CA LEU A 569 26.95 10.20 -1.21
C LEU A 569 26.14 8.92 -1.34
N ARG A 570 26.65 7.96 -2.14
CA ARG A 570 25.91 6.70 -2.40
C ARG A 570 25.56 5.92 -1.14
N ARG A 571 26.45 5.87 -0.15
CA ARG A 571 26.22 5.15 1.11
C ARG A 571 25.14 5.74 2.02
N ARG A 572 24.79 7.03 1.81
CA ARG A 572 23.80 7.75 2.62
C ARG A 572 22.37 7.51 2.21
N PHE A 573 22.17 6.86 1.05
CA PHE A 573 20.85 6.62 0.46
C PHE A 573 20.60 5.15 0.21
N LYS A 574 19.37 4.72 0.47
CA LYS A 574 18.83 3.46 -0.04
C LYS A 574 18.45 3.64 -1.52
N TRP A 575 18.93 2.77 -2.38
CA TRP A 575 18.71 2.88 -3.83
C TRP A 575 17.62 1.91 -4.26
N ILE A 576 16.53 2.42 -4.84
CA ILE A 576 15.38 1.64 -5.31
C ILE A 576 15.25 1.82 -6.82
N ARG A 577 15.45 0.72 -7.55
CA ARG A 577 15.29 0.73 -9.00
C ARG A 577 13.82 0.59 -9.39
N LYS A 578 13.39 1.39 -10.41
CA LYS A 578 12.06 1.33 -11.01
C LYS A 578 12.18 1.08 -12.51
N ASP A 579 11.85 -0.15 -12.90
CA ASP A 579 11.83 -0.57 -14.30
C ASP A 579 10.46 -0.34 -14.95
N CYS A 580 10.34 -0.61 -16.24
CA CYS A 580 9.06 -0.57 -16.95
C CYS A 580 8.11 -1.62 -16.36
N ASP A 581 6.94 -1.21 -15.91
CA ASP A 581 5.87 -2.13 -15.51
C ASP A 581 4.89 -2.36 -16.67
N TYR A 582 4.99 -3.54 -17.26
CA TYR A 582 4.15 -3.94 -18.39
C TYR A 582 2.68 -4.15 -18.02
N ASN A 583 2.37 -4.36 -16.72
CA ASN A 583 0.97 -4.41 -16.28
C ASN A 583 0.33 -3.02 -16.28
N VAL A 584 1.09 -1.98 -15.98
CA VAL A 584 0.61 -0.60 -16.11
C VAL A 584 0.24 -0.32 -17.58
N ILE A 585 1.02 -0.80 -18.56
CA ILE A 585 0.65 -0.68 -19.98
C ILE A 585 -0.67 -1.40 -20.24
N LEU A 586 -0.82 -2.60 -19.72
CA LEU A 586 -2.01 -3.43 -19.88
C LEU A 586 -3.25 -2.78 -19.23
N ASP A 587 -3.09 -2.22 -18.03
CA ASP A 587 -4.18 -1.69 -17.20
C ASP A 587 -4.60 -0.28 -17.62
N GLU A 588 -3.65 0.57 -18.01
CA GLU A 588 -3.88 2.00 -18.20
C GLU A 588 -3.93 2.44 -19.66
N THR A 589 -3.59 1.54 -20.61
CA THR A 589 -3.74 1.84 -22.04
C THR A 589 -5.16 1.54 -22.49
N LYS A 590 -6.10 2.40 -22.09
CA LYS A 590 -7.53 2.26 -22.37
C LYS A 590 -7.95 3.07 -23.60
N ARG A 591 -9.05 2.63 -24.25
CA ARG A 591 -9.77 3.42 -25.25
C ARG A 591 -10.43 4.63 -24.60
N LYS A 592 -10.79 5.65 -25.41
CA LYS A 592 -11.45 6.88 -24.91
C LYS A 592 -12.73 6.64 -24.07
N LYS A 593 -13.39 5.49 -24.23
CA LYS A 593 -14.58 5.09 -23.46
C LYS A 593 -14.23 4.26 -22.21
N GLY A 594 -12.93 4.10 -21.88
CA GLY A 594 -12.48 3.27 -20.77
C GLY A 594 -12.37 1.78 -21.07
N ASP A 595 -12.78 1.32 -22.27
CA ASP A 595 -12.68 -0.09 -22.67
C ASP A 595 -11.24 -0.49 -23.01
N ASP A 596 -10.93 -1.79 -22.90
CA ASP A 596 -9.66 -2.35 -23.37
C ASP A 596 -9.58 -2.38 -24.89
N PHE A 597 -8.36 -2.33 -25.42
CA PHE A 597 -8.11 -2.71 -26.81
C PHE A 597 -8.19 -4.24 -26.94
N LEU A 598 -8.81 -4.74 -28.00
CA LEU A 598 -9.01 -6.18 -28.25
C LEU A 598 -7.68 -6.98 -28.29
N ASN A 599 -6.59 -6.33 -28.66
CA ASN A 599 -5.25 -6.91 -28.81
C ASN A 599 -4.22 -6.22 -27.92
N ILE A 600 -4.63 -5.80 -26.73
CA ILE A 600 -3.75 -5.11 -25.77
C ILE A 600 -2.57 -6.00 -25.32
N GLU A 601 -2.75 -7.31 -25.22
CA GLU A 601 -1.69 -8.25 -24.84
C GLU A 601 -0.60 -8.36 -25.91
N GLU A 602 -1.00 -8.39 -27.19
CA GLU A 602 -0.04 -8.35 -28.28
C GLU A 602 0.77 -7.05 -28.23
N TYR A 603 0.12 -5.96 -27.82
CA TYR A 603 0.79 -4.67 -27.67
C TYR A 603 1.77 -4.67 -26.49
N VAL A 604 1.39 -5.22 -25.35
CA VAL A 604 2.30 -5.40 -24.20
C VAL A 604 3.50 -6.26 -24.57
N THR A 605 3.25 -7.39 -25.26
CA THR A 605 4.34 -8.26 -25.76
C THR A 605 5.26 -7.53 -26.74
N ALA A 606 4.72 -6.70 -27.60
CA ALA A 606 5.50 -5.86 -28.53
C ALA A 606 6.39 -4.87 -27.78
N SER A 607 5.84 -4.21 -26.75
CA SER A 607 6.56 -3.25 -25.91
C SER A 607 7.72 -3.92 -25.16
N GLU A 608 7.49 -5.11 -24.60
CA GLU A 608 8.52 -5.91 -23.94
C GLU A 608 9.63 -6.33 -24.90
N LYS A 609 9.28 -6.83 -26.08
CA LYS A 609 10.26 -7.19 -27.12
C LYS A 609 11.14 -6.03 -27.53
N LEU A 610 10.56 -4.85 -27.68
CA LEU A 610 11.33 -3.64 -28.02
C LEU A 610 12.33 -3.31 -26.90
N ASN A 611 11.91 -3.33 -25.64
CA ASN A 611 12.80 -3.06 -24.52
C ASN A 611 13.91 -4.11 -24.38
N VAL A 612 13.58 -5.40 -24.57
CA VAL A 612 14.60 -6.48 -24.62
C VAL A 612 15.58 -6.24 -25.77
N TYR A 613 15.13 -5.83 -26.95
CA TYR A 613 16.02 -5.48 -28.05
C TYR A 613 16.97 -4.34 -27.68
N ILE A 614 16.45 -3.28 -27.04
CA ILE A 614 17.24 -2.11 -26.60
C ILE A 614 18.28 -2.53 -25.56
N SER A 615 17.86 -3.25 -24.52
CA SER A 615 18.73 -3.58 -23.39
C SER A 615 19.76 -4.67 -23.72
N GLN A 616 19.37 -5.69 -24.48
CA GLN A 616 20.20 -6.87 -24.73
C GLN A 616 20.85 -6.83 -26.14
N SER A 617 20.07 -6.70 -27.21
CA SER A 617 20.59 -6.81 -28.57
C SER A 617 21.43 -5.59 -29.00
N LEU A 618 21.02 -4.38 -28.56
CA LEU A 618 21.82 -3.17 -28.75
C LEU A 618 22.89 -3.01 -27.66
N GLY A 619 22.87 -3.80 -26.61
CA GLY A 619 23.86 -3.76 -25.51
C GLY A 619 23.79 -2.50 -24.65
N LEU A 620 22.70 -1.72 -24.75
CA LEU A 620 22.55 -0.48 -23.99
C LEU A 620 22.30 -0.69 -22.49
N GLY A 621 21.74 -1.86 -22.11
CA GLY A 621 21.35 -2.18 -20.76
C GLY A 621 19.97 -1.65 -20.39
N LYS A 622 19.46 -2.09 -19.23
CA LYS A 622 18.08 -1.79 -18.75
C LYS A 622 17.81 -0.30 -18.52
N SER A 623 18.83 0.50 -18.27
CA SER A 623 18.69 1.94 -18.04
C SER A 623 18.15 2.70 -19.26
N TYR A 624 18.32 2.15 -20.44
CA TYR A 624 17.90 2.75 -21.71
C TYR A 624 16.56 2.20 -22.22
N GLU A 625 15.90 1.31 -21.48
CA GLU A 625 14.56 0.85 -21.80
C GLU A 625 13.54 2.00 -21.72
N PHE A 626 12.45 1.90 -22.46
CA PHE A 626 11.36 2.86 -22.34
C PHE A 626 10.45 2.48 -21.17
N GLY A 627 10.12 3.43 -20.32
CA GLY A 627 9.11 3.26 -19.29
C GLY A 627 7.69 3.15 -19.86
N HIS A 628 6.77 2.63 -19.06
CA HIS A 628 5.39 2.38 -19.49
C HIS A 628 4.66 3.65 -19.97
N SER A 629 4.99 4.83 -19.47
CA SER A 629 4.34 6.08 -19.89
C SER A 629 4.53 6.41 -21.38
N PHE A 630 5.62 5.97 -22.01
CA PHE A 630 5.82 6.10 -23.46
C PHE A 630 4.82 5.23 -24.22
N PHE A 631 4.62 4.00 -23.79
CA PHE A 631 3.71 3.06 -24.42
C PHE A 631 2.24 3.41 -24.18
N MET A 632 1.89 3.96 -23.02
CA MET A 632 0.53 4.42 -22.72
C MET A 632 0.01 5.51 -23.69
N LYS A 633 0.88 6.22 -24.39
CA LYS A 633 0.49 7.17 -25.45
C LYS A 633 -0.27 6.52 -26.61
N MET A 634 -0.27 5.20 -26.71
CA MET A 634 -1.08 4.46 -27.68
C MET A 634 -2.58 4.78 -27.55
N LYS A 635 -3.08 5.07 -26.36
CA LYS A 635 -4.48 5.46 -26.11
C LYS A 635 -4.92 6.70 -26.91
N ASP A 636 -3.97 7.60 -27.22
CA ASP A 636 -4.23 8.83 -27.97
C ASP A 636 -4.18 8.61 -29.49
N LEU A 637 -3.43 7.59 -29.94
CA LEU A 637 -3.19 7.28 -31.35
C LEU A 637 -4.20 6.27 -31.91
N ALA A 638 -4.57 5.26 -31.16
CA ALA A 638 -5.46 4.20 -31.60
C ALA A 638 -6.94 4.56 -31.34
N LYS A 639 -7.69 4.81 -32.41
CA LYS A 639 -9.12 5.17 -32.33
C LYS A 639 -10.07 3.98 -32.52
N ARG A 640 -9.57 2.88 -33.07
CA ARG A 640 -10.32 1.65 -33.35
C ARG A 640 -10.27 0.69 -32.16
N PRO A 641 -11.16 -0.31 -32.07
CA PRO A 641 -11.12 -1.30 -31.01
C PRO A 641 -9.82 -2.11 -30.94
N SER A 642 -9.12 -2.27 -32.07
CA SER A 642 -7.81 -2.93 -32.13
C SER A 642 -6.71 -1.97 -32.50
N ILE A 643 -5.56 -2.13 -31.88
CA ILE A 643 -4.31 -1.44 -32.23
C ILE A 643 -3.81 -2.05 -33.57
N SER A 644 -3.53 -1.21 -34.55
CA SER A 644 -3.01 -1.62 -35.85
C SER A 644 -1.49 -1.47 -35.93
N GLU A 645 -0.89 -2.16 -36.90
CA GLU A 645 0.55 -1.98 -37.22
C GLU A 645 0.88 -0.51 -37.53
N ASN A 646 -0.03 0.23 -38.17
CA ASN A 646 0.14 1.65 -38.42
C ASN A 646 0.18 2.48 -37.13
N ASN A 647 -0.62 2.13 -36.11
CA ASN A 647 -0.54 2.80 -34.81
C ASN A 647 0.80 2.53 -34.10
N ILE A 648 1.33 1.31 -34.19
CA ILE A 648 2.68 0.97 -33.74
C ILE A 648 3.74 1.84 -34.40
N LYS A 649 3.68 1.94 -35.74
CA LYS A 649 4.60 2.78 -36.51
C LYS A 649 4.49 4.27 -36.14
N GLN A 650 3.27 4.77 -35.92
CA GLN A 650 3.05 6.16 -35.48
C GLN A 650 3.66 6.39 -34.08
N LEU A 651 3.38 5.53 -33.11
CA LEU A 651 3.95 5.64 -31.76
C LEU A 651 5.48 5.64 -31.81
N PHE A 652 6.04 4.69 -32.54
CA PHE A 652 7.50 4.57 -32.70
C PHE A 652 8.10 5.86 -33.27
N ASN A 653 7.61 6.34 -34.40
CA ASN A 653 8.18 7.50 -35.07
C ASN A 653 8.02 8.81 -34.29
N LEU A 654 6.88 8.98 -33.58
CA LEU A 654 6.60 10.22 -32.86
C LEU A 654 7.26 10.31 -31.48
N TYR A 655 7.39 9.19 -30.79
CA TYR A 655 7.78 9.22 -29.36
C TYR A 655 9.01 8.39 -29.01
N LEU A 656 9.23 7.25 -29.69
CA LEU A 656 10.32 6.33 -29.33
C LEU A 656 11.58 6.56 -30.16
N LYS A 657 11.43 6.69 -31.49
CA LYS A 657 12.55 6.85 -32.42
C LYS A 657 13.44 8.04 -32.09
N PRO A 658 12.92 9.27 -31.81
CA PRO A 658 13.78 10.39 -31.47
C PRO A 658 14.67 10.14 -30.30
N THR A 659 14.11 9.61 -29.21
CA THR A 659 14.84 9.29 -27.97
C THR A 659 15.85 8.15 -28.19
N LEU A 660 15.43 7.07 -28.86
CA LEU A 660 16.31 5.94 -29.15
C LEU A 660 17.48 6.35 -30.06
N LYS A 661 17.25 7.25 -31.01
CA LYS A 661 18.32 7.78 -31.88
C LYS A 661 19.38 8.51 -31.08
N GLU A 662 18.99 9.32 -30.07
CA GLU A 662 19.95 9.98 -29.17
C GLU A 662 20.75 8.97 -28.35
N TYR A 663 20.11 7.92 -27.84
CA TYR A 663 20.81 6.87 -27.12
C TYR A 663 21.85 6.16 -27.99
N LEU A 664 21.50 5.87 -29.25
CA LEU A 664 22.38 5.17 -30.17
C LEU A 664 23.56 6.03 -30.60
N ARG A 665 23.42 7.35 -30.78
CA ARG A 665 24.49 8.28 -31.15
C ARG A 665 25.68 8.25 -30.21
N ALA A 666 25.45 7.90 -28.92
CA ALA A 666 26.52 7.77 -27.94
C ALA A 666 27.43 6.56 -28.17
N LEU A 667 26.97 5.56 -28.93
CA LEU A 667 27.64 4.25 -29.09
C LEU A 667 27.95 3.85 -30.52
N TYR A 668 27.20 4.41 -31.50
CA TYR A 668 27.24 3.96 -32.89
C TYR A 668 27.45 5.12 -33.86
N PRO A 669 28.19 4.93 -34.97
CA PRO A 669 28.34 5.93 -35.99
C PRO A 669 27.00 6.21 -36.69
N GLU A 670 26.82 7.44 -37.18
CA GLU A 670 25.57 7.92 -37.79
C GLU A 670 25.12 7.00 -38.98
N SER A 671 26.07 6.38 -39.70
CA SER A 671 25.80 5.45 -40.83
C SER A 671 25.06 4.16 -40.40
N GLU A 672 25.13 3.76 -39.14
CA GLU A 672 24.49 2.54 -38.62
C GLU A 672 23.14 2.80 -37.95
N LEU A 673 22.84 4.06 -37.59
CA LEU A 673 21.69 4.41 -36.76
C LEU A 673 20.37 4.00 -37.39
N ASP A 674 20.18 4.33 -38.70
CA ASP A 674 18.92 4.05 -39.38
C ASP A 674 18.65 2.54 -39.48
N ALA A 675 19.67 1.74 -39.76
CA ALA A 675 19.52 0.28 -39.80
C ALA A 675 19.10 -0.31 -38.42
N LYS A 676 19.70 0.19 -37.34
CA LYS A 676 19.34 -0.25 -35.97
C LYS A 676 17.94 0.20 -35.57
N LEU A 677 17.54 1.40 -35.98
CA LEU A 677 16.19 1.94 -35.75
C LEU A 677 15.13 1.17 -36.54
N ASP A 678 15.43 0.75 -37.78
CA ASP A 678 14.54 -0.07 -38.58
C ASP A 678 14.36 -1.48 -37.98
N ILE A 679 15.42 -2.08 -37.44
CA ILE A 679 15.32 -3.37 -36.71
C ILE A 679 14.47 -3.18 -35.44
N ALA A 680 14.65 -2.08 -34.70
CA ALA A 680 13.84 -1.78 -33.52
C ALA A 680 12.35 -1.67 -33.89
N LEU A 681 12.00 -0.93 -34.93
CA LEU A 681 10.63 -0.83 -35.44
C LEU A 681 10.06 -2.19 -35.88
N ASN A 682 10.86 -3.01 -36.57
CA ASN A 682 10.42 -4.35 -37.00
C ASN A 682 10.19 -5.27 -35.82
N THR A 683 11.07 -5.23 -34.81
CA THR A 683 10.89 -5.97 -33.53
C THR A 683 9.61 -5.55 -32.82
N PHE A 684 9.33 -4.25 -32.75
CA PHE A 684 8.12 -3.72 -32.15
C PHE A 684 6.86 -4.11 -32.93
N LYS A 685 6.91 -4.22 -34.26
CA LYS A 685 5.78 -4.63 -35.09
C LYS A 685 5.56 -6.14 -35.18
N GLU A 686 6.56 -6.96 -34.85
CA GLU A 686 6.53 -8.41 -35.07
C GLU A 686 5.25 -9.10 -34.58
N PRO A 687 4.71 -8.84 -33.36
CA PRO A 687 3.47 -9.46 -32.90
C PRO A 687 2.24 -9.12 -33.76
N PHE A 688 2.29 -8.02 -34.53
CA PHE A 688 1.19 -7.53 -35.40
C PHE A 688 1.32 -7.99 -36.85
N SER A 689 2.55 -8.31 -37.29
CA SER A 689 2.83 -8.67 -38.71
C SER A 689 2.42 -10.12 -39.04
N LYS A 690 2.23 -11.00 -38.05
CA LYS A 690 1.90 -12.42 -38.25
C LYS A 690 0.43 -12.69 -38.65
N LYS A 691 -0.40 -11.66 -38.88
CA LYS A 691 -1.83 -11.79 -39.23
C LYS A 691 -2.12 -11.76 -40.72
N GLN A 692 -1.13 -11.84 -41.60
CA GLN A 692 -1.32 -11.83 -43.07
C GLN A 692 -0.84 -13.13 -43.75
N LYS A 693 -0.96 -14.27 -43.14
CA LYS A 693 -0.85 -15.56 -43.85
C LYS A 693 -1.96 -16.49 -43.46
#